data_b8cd16d7bc74c6698726e8a5969bca49
#
_entry.id   b8cd16d7bc74c6698726e8a5969bca49
#
_cell.length_a   1.000
_cell.length_b   1.000
_cell.length_c   1.000
_cell.angle_alpha   90.00
_cell.angle_beta   90.00
_cell.angle_gamma   90.00
#
_symmetry.space_group_name_H-M   'P 1'
#
loop_
_entity.id
_entity.type
_entity.pdbx_description
1 polymer ?
#
loop_
_entity_poly.entity_id
_entity_poly.type
_entity_poly.pdbx_seq_one_letter_code
_entity_poly.pdbx_strand_id
1 'polypeptide(L)'
;MAKFARRLFAGALAAAVACTTVIGGDTTALAAEKKAKAVKIENSKYTSADLIWQDNFDGTELNTKYWNYEAHEPGWVNAEWQSYPSQKENEKTGNIYVKDGNLVIQAKKTKNDDGTYSYTSGRVNTQNKVDTKYGRFEARIKMPKGKGFLPAFWMMPTDENLYGQWPKCGEIDITEVLGDKPDTAHSTLHFGEPHKQKQGTYTLEKGDFNQDFHVYACEWEPGEMRFYIDNKLFYTENDWFTKKEGFDEVAYPAPYDQPFYIILNLAVGGSWVGYPDETTKFDDNAQMVVDYVKVYQKDSYKENVKKPENKVNLRKPDKNGNYVVNSSFVKAEKLNDGKNWEFLLAGTGDASAKISKKALHITTKNAGDLDYSVQVVQANIPMEQGYQYKLSFDAYADKNRTMITSVTAPDNGYIRYLNDTKVDLTAKKKSYSYTFDMKSDSDPNGRVEFNLGNQGSTAGVHITNVKVVKVKKISLKEEKTVRPDGNYVYNGEFQEGADRLNYWTVKKVKGASVKVTNTNNVRQLKAVVPASVKKASDVTVKQTKIAVKGGKNYVFSFDAKRTGTKNQTMIVKLAGKTYKVKLTGKMKTYKFELTPKKGTKSATLEFQLGAKGTTYIDNVRIMENGLIINGDFSAGMTGFEAWANNPGDISYVIDTLKEDSAFCMDIKNTGDQDWHVQLKQTGVKLEKDQNYKITFKAKSDLDRDIKFAFQRNGLKRTTADGAEDWTVYFEDGQIPVTKDWKTYSAIFTMKEDTDAETSMSFSLGAVGGKQITDKHTVCIDDIVLEKID
;
A
#
# COMPACT_ATOMS: atom_id res chain seq x y z
N MET A 1 -5.01 -29.27 -7.53
CA MET A 1 -5.54 -29.47 -6.18
C MET A 1 -6.93 -28.87 -5.99
N ALA A 2 -7.27 -27.67 -6.48
CA ALA A 2 -8.62 -27.10 -6.34
C ALA A 2 -9.78 -27.98 -6.90
N LYS A 3 -9.57 -28.66 -8.03
CA LYS A 3 -10.58 -29.60 -8.57
C LYS A 3 -10.76 -30.87 -7.72
N PHE A 4 -9.74 -31.30 -6.99
CA PHE A 4 -9.80 -32.46 -6.10
C PHE A 4 -10.55 -32.14 -4.79
N ALA A 5 -10.32 -30.94 -4.25
CA ALA A 5 -11.03 -30.45 -3.07
C ALA A 5 -12.55 -30.26 -3.36
N ARG A 6 -12.91 -29.72 -4.55
CA ARG A 6 -14.32 -29.58 -4.96
C ARG A 6 -15.08 -30.92 -5.00
N ARG A 7 -14.45 -32.00 -5.47
CA ARG A 7 -15.10 -33.31 -5.54
C ARG A 7 -15.28 -33.98 -4.16
N LEU A 8 -14.38 -33.71 -3.22
CA LEU A 8 -14.48 -34.20 -1.85
C LEU A 8 -15.57 -33.46 -1.05
N PHE A 9 -15.73 -32.17 -1.23
CA PHE A 9 -16.74 -31.38 -0.53
C PHE A 9 -18.15 -31.57 -1.08
N ALA A 10 -18.33 -31.67 -2.39
CA ALA A 10 -19.64 -32.02 -2.98
C ALA A 10 -20.10 -33.42 -2.60
N GLY A 11 -19.17 -34.37 -2.43
CA GLY A 11 -19.49 -35.75 -1.96
C GLY A 11 -19.91 -35.82 -0.49
N ALA A 12 -19.37 -34.92 0.38
CA ALA A 12 -19.72 -34.96 1.80
C ALA A 12 -21.06 -34.28 2.10
N LEU A 13 -21.46 -33.25 1.32
CA LEU A 13 -22.79 -32.63 1.49
C LEU A 13 -23.94 -33.51 0.94
N ALA A 14 -23.68 -34.28 -0.13
CA ALA A 14 -24.67 -35.26 -0.66
C ALA A 14 -24.89 -36.44 0.28
N ALA A 15 -23.91 -36.79 1.12
CA ALA A 15 -24.03 -37.91 2.06
C ALA A 15 -24.83 -37.59 3.35
N ALA A 16 -24.94 -36.30 3.71
CA ALA A 16 -25.65 -35.88 4.93
C ALA A 16 -27.18 -35.77 4.76
N VAL A 17 -27.68 -35.66 3.52
CA VAL A 17 -29.13 -35.62 3.22
C VAL A 17 -29.76 -37.01 2.90
N ALA A 18 -28.91 -38.04 2.71
CA ALA A 18 -29.39 -39.39 2.28
C ALA A 18 -29.49 -40.40 3.42
N CYS A 19 -29.32 -40.04 4.69
CA CYS A 19 -29.36 -40.98 5.82
C CYS A 19 -30.61 -40.90 6.68
N THR A 20 -31.80 -40.87 6.06
CA THR A 20 -33.00 -41.34 6.74
C THR A 20 -33.85 -42.17 5.76
N THR A 21 -34.00 -43.46 6.12
CA THR A 21 -34.80 -44.53 5.51
C THR A 21 -34.21 -45.21 4.25
N VAL A 22 -33.64 -46.39 4.40
CA VAL A 22 -34.18 -47.67 3.91
C VAL A 22 -33.19 -48.79 4.24
N ILE A 23 -33.65 -49.78 4.96
CA ILE A 23 -33.00 -51.09 5.08
C ILE A 23 -33.54 -51.94 3.93
N GLY A 24 -32.65 -52.52 3.13
CA GLY A 24 -32.96 -53.66 2.30
C GLY A 24 -32.71 -53.54 0.80
N GLY A 25 -31.71 -54.29 0.32
CA GLY A 25 -31.74 -54.96 -0.98
C GLY A 25 -31.14 -54.27 -2.22
N ASP A 26 -30.07 -54.92 -2.69
CA ASP A 26 -29.57 -55.00 -4.06
C ASP A 26 -28.72 -53.87 -4.69
N THR A 27 -27.48 -54.30 -4.89
CA THR A 27 -26.49 -53.68 -5.78
C THR A 27 -26.95 -53.75 -7.23
N THR A 28 -27.34 -52.62 -7.80
CA THR A 28 -27.07 -52.20 -9.21
C THR A 28 -27.78 -50.87 -9.51
N ALA A 29 -27.09 -49.98 -10.19
CA ALA A 29 -27.54 -48.70 -10.73
C ALA A 29 -27.26 -47.50 -9.85
N LEU A 30 -26.06 -46.95 -10.03
CA LEU A 30 -25.83 -45.50 -9.87
C LEU A 30 -26.67 -44.76 -10.92
N ALA A 31 -27.94 -44.52 -10.58
CA ALA A 31 -28.80 -43.66 -11.36
C ALA A 31 -28.21 -42.24 -11.31
N ALA A 32 -28.05 -41.64 -12.45
CA ALA A 32 -27.69 -40.24 -12.60
C ALA A 32 -28.66 -39.39 -11.76
N GLU A 33 -28.18 -38.80 -10.66
CA GLU A 33 -28.95 -37.79 -9.93
C GLU A 33 -29.36 -36.72 -10.94
N LYS A 34 -30.65 -36.53 -11.08
CA LYS A 34 -31.21 -35.39 -11.81
C LYS A 34 -30.64 -34.14 -11.14
N LYS A 35 -29.69 -33.41 -11.81
CA LYS A 35 -29.27 -32.10 -11.37
C LYS A 35 -30.53 -31.28 -11.11
N ALA A 36 -30.74 -30.88 -9.88
CA ALA A 36 -31.81 -29.95 -9.54
C ALA A 36 -31.73 -28.76 -10.50
N LYS A 37 -32.89 -28.34 -11.03
CA LYS A 37 -32.94 -27.29 -12.02
C LYS A 37 -32.36 -26.02 -11.38
N ALA A 38 -31.27 -25.50 -11.95
CA ALA A 38 -30.60 -24.29 -11.42
C ALA A 38 -31.62 -23.17 -11.30
N VAL A 39 -31.80 -22.65 -10.09
CA VAL A 39 -32.69 -21.51 -9.83
C VAL A 39 -31.85 -20.24 -9.98
N LYS A 40 -32.31 -19.32 -10.80
CA LYS A 40 -31.66 -18.03 -11.01
C LYS A 40 -31.83 -17.17 -9.75
N ILE A 41 -30.74 -16.60 -9.27
CA ILE A 41 -30.78 -15.55 -8.24
C ILE A 41 -31.18 -14.25 -8.96
N GLU A 42 -32.17 -13.57 -8.41
CA GLU A 42 -32.69 -12.34 -9.01
C GLU A 42 -31.58 -11.28 -9.20
N ASN A 43 -31.57 -10.65 -10.36
CA ASN A 43 -30.58 -9.63 -10.76
C ASN A 43 -29.09 -10.07 -10.68
N SER A 44 -28.83 -11.35 -10.49
CA SER A 44 -27.51 -11.93 -10.31
C SER A 44 -26.98 -12.60 -11.58
N LYS A 45 -25.65 -12.68 -11.70
CA LYS A 45 -24.97 -13.54 -12.68
C LYS A 45 -24.82 -14.99 -12.19
N TYR A 46 -25.21 -15.28 -10.95
CA TYR A 46 -25.09 -16.58 -10.28
C TYR A 46 -26.45 -17.26 -10.14
N THR A 47 -26.41 -18.55 -9.93
CA THR A 47 -27.57 -19.42 -9.74
C THR A 47 -27.37 -20.31 -8.52
N SER A 48 -28.40 -21.00 -8.05
CA SER A 48 -28.28 -21.96 -6.95
C SER A 48 -27.28 -23.10 -7.25
N ALA A 49 -27.02 -23.39 -8.53
CA ALA A 49 -26.06 -24.44 -8.92
C ALA A 49 -24.58 -23.98 -8.74
N ASP A 50 -24.33 -22.69 -8.58
CA ASP A 50 -23.00 -22.13 -8.34
C ASP A 50 -22.63 -22.10 -6.84
N LEU A 51 -23.54 -22.51 -5.93
CA LEU A 51 -23.31 -22.59 -4.49
C LEU A 51 -22.17 -23.58 -4.18
N ILE A 52 -21.12 -23.13 -3.53
CA ILE A 52 -19.96 -23.95 -3.15
C ILE A 52 -19.83 -24.11 -1.64
N TRP A 53 -20.37 -23.18 -0.87
CA TRP A 53 -20.34 -23.23 0.59
C TRP A 53 -21.46 -22.37 1.19
N GLN A 54 -21.98 -22.81 2.32
CA GLN A 54 -22.89 -22.05 3.16
C GLN A 54 -22.77 -22.45 4.62
N ASP A 55 -23.12 -21.53 5.50
CA ASP A 55 -23.42 -21.77 6.90
C ASP A 55 -24.76 -21.10 7.23
N ASN A 56 -25.73 -21.90 7.69
CA ASN A 56 -27.07 -21.43 8.10
C ASN A 56 -27.17 -21.35 9.63
N PHE A 57 -26.08 -21.60 10.34
CA PHE A 57 -26.01 -21.57 11.81
C PHE A 57 -27.04 -22.50 12.50
N ASP A 58 -27.31 -23.62 11.88
CA ASP A 58 -28.29 -24.62 12.39
C ASP A 58 -27.82 -25.33 13.68
N GLY A 59 -26.56 -25.09 14.12
CA GLY A 59 -25.98 -25.66 15.34
C GLY A 59 -26.43 -24.95 16.61
N THR A 60 -25.80 -25.34 17.72
CA THR A 60 -25.95 -24.67 19.03
C THR A 60 -24.75 -23.79 19.36
N GLU A 61 -23.68 -23.89 18.57
CA GLU A 61 -22.42 -23.15 18.74
C GLU A 61 -21.86 -22.76 17.37
N LEU A 62 -20.98 -21.77 17.35
CA LEU A 62 -20.26 -21.38 16.14
C LEU A 62 -19.41 -22.55 15.63
N ASN A 63 -19.57 -22.91 14.38
CA ASN A 63 -18.85 -24.02 13.78
C ASN A 63 -17.37 -23.67 13.52
N THR A 64 -16.50 -24.04 14.45
CA THR A 64 -15.06 -23.75 14.38
C THR A 64 -14.33 -24.46 13.23
N LYS A 65 -14.97 -25.37 12.50
CA LYS A 65 -14.44 -25.91 11.24
C LYS A 65 -14.41 -24.84 10.14
N TYR A 66 -15.31 -23.89 10.19
CA TYR A 66 -15.44 -22.82 9.19
C TYR A 66 -15.05 -21.45 9.73
N TRP A 67 -15.16 -21.22 11.05
CA TRP A 67 -14.98 -19.93 11.67
C TRP A 67 -13.84 -19.92 12.68
N ASN A 68 -13.12 -18.82 12.76
CA ASN A 68 -12.20 -18.47 13.83
C ASN A 68 -12.83 -17.40 14.70
N TYR A 69 -12.57 -17.43 16.00
CA TYR A 69 -12.73 -16.29 16.89
C TYR A 69 -11.48 -15.41 16.75
N GLU A 70 -11.66 -14.15 16.51
CA GLU A 70 -10.54 -13.20 16.31
C GLU A 70 -10.45 -12.26 17.50
N ALA A 71 -9.45 -12.47 18.36
CA ALA A 71 -9.28 -11.73 19.61
C ALA A 71 -8.42 -10.49 19.42
N HIS A 72 -8.89 -9.35 19.96
CA HIS A 72 -8.15 -8.09 19.97
C HIS A 72 -8.48 -7.24 21.20
N GLU A 73 -7.50 -6.49 21.64
CA GLU A 73 -7.63 -5.53 22.73
C GLU A 73 -8.31 -4.22 22.25
N PRO A 74 -8.88 -3.43 23.17
CA PRO A 74 -9.43 -2.12 22.85
C PRO A 74 -8.37 -1.20 22.21
N GLY A 75 -8.78 -0.43 21.20
CA GLY A 75 -7.90 0.50 20.49
C GLY A 75 -6.98 -0.13 19.45
N TRP A 76 -7.13 -1.41 19.20
CA TRP A 76 -6.32 -2.11 18.18
C TRP A 76 -6.36 -1.42 16.80
N VAL A 77 -7.55 -1.04 16.32
CA VAL A 77 -7.73 -0.28 15.08
C VAL A 77 -8.76 0.83 15.29
N ASN A 78 -8.74 1.87 14.47
CA ASN A 78 -9.77 2.93 14.35
C ASN A 78 -10.14 3.63 15.67
N ALA A 79 -9.33 3.48 16.72
CA ALA A 79 -9.64 3.95 18.09
C ALA A 79 -10.95 3.36 18.65
N GLU A 80 -11.26 2.12 18.32
CA GLU A 80 -12.44 1.39 18.78
C GLU A 80 -12.32 1.03 20.28
N TRP A 81 -13.44 0.96 20.98
CA TRP A 81 -13.46 0.80 22.44
C TRP A 81 -13.62 -0.64 22.92
N GLN A 82 -14.13 -1.54 22.10
CA GLN A 82 -14.35 -2.94 22.50
C GLN A 82 -13.07 -3.76 22.47
N SER A 83 -13.01 -4.75 23.36
CA SER A 83 -12.20 -5.96 23.12
C SER A 83 -13.02 -7.00 22.34
N TYR A 84 -12.35 -7.79 21.52
CA TYR A 84 -12.90 -8.99 20.89
C TYR A 84 -12.34 -10.21 21.62
N PRO A 85 -13.19 -11.07 22.21
CA PRO A 85 -12.73 -12.21 22.98
C PRO A 85 -12.24 -13.35 22.08
N SER A 86 -11.22 -14.07 22.55
CA SER A 86 -10.89 -15.40 22.04
C SER A 86 -12.03 -16.40 22.30
N GLN A 87 -12.00 -17.56 21.66
CA GLN A 87 -13.01 -18.59 21.88
C GLN A 87 -13.19 -18.91 23.39
N LYS A 88 -12.08 -19.06 24.12
CA LYS A 88 -12.09 -19.36 25.57
C LYS A 88 -12.68 -18.22 26.40
N GLU A 89 -12.39 -17.00 26.06
CA GLU A 89 -12.93 -15.83 26.74
C GLU A 89 -14.41 -15.64 26.43
N ASN A 90 -14.82 -15.97 25.22
CA ASN A 90 -16.22 -15.90 24.80
C ASN A 90 -17.14 -16.81 25.61
N GLU A 91 -16.64 -17.94 26.16
CA GLU A 91 -17.38 -18.78 27.10
C GLU A 91 -17.87 -17.99 28.33
N LYS A 92 -17.15 -16.94 28.72
CA LYS A 92 -17.49 -16.05 29.85
C LYS A 92 -18.22 -14.81 29.41
N THR A 93 -17.78 -14.19 28.33
CA THR A 93 -18.31 -12.89 27.87
C THR A 93 -19.62 -13.07 27.08
N GLY A 94 -19.75 -14.22 26.37
CA GLY A 94 -20.96 -14.53 25.59
C GLY A 94 -21.30 -13.52 24.52
N ASN A 95 -20.29 -12.96 23.83
CA ASN A 95 -20.50 -11.98 22.76
C ASN A 95 -20.87 -12.64 21.44
N ILE A 96 -20.44 -13.89 21.24
CA ILE A 96 -20.64 -14.65 20.01
C ILE A 96 -21.35 -15.94 20.37
N TYR A 97 -22.56 -16.15 19.84
CA TYR A 97 -23.33 -17.37 20.10
C TYR A 97 -24.28 -17.67 18.95
N VAL A 98 -24.73 -18.93 18.88
CA VAL A 98 -25.75 -19.38 17.93
C VAL A 98 -27.07 -19.56 18.69
N LYS A 99 -28.13 -18.94 18.18
CA LYS A 99 -29.46 -18.99 18.78
C LYS A 99 -30.54 -18.95 17.70
N ASP A 100 -31.52 -19.85 17.81
CA ASP A 100 -32.68 -19.91 16.91
C ASP A 100 -32.29 -19.94 15.41
N GLY A 101 -31.22 -20.69 15.07
CA GLY A 101 -30.72 -20.81 13.70
C GLY A 101 -30.01 -19.54 13.19
N ASN A 102 -29.49 -18.71 14.08
CA ASN A 102 -28.75 -17.51 13.71
C ASN A 102 -27.45 -17.40 14.50
N LEU A 103 -26.40 -16.86 13.87
CA LEU A 103 -25.25 -16.35 14.58
C LEU A 103 -25.60 -14.96 15.14
N VAL A 104 -25.37 -14.77 16.43
CA VAL A 104 -25.53 -13.48 17.10
C VAL A 104 -24.16 -12.96 17.55
N ILE A 105 -23.83 -11.75 17.14
CA ILE A 105 -22.69 -10.97 17.62
C ILE A 105 -23.25 -9.80 18.44
N GLN A 106 -22.97 -9.83 19.74
CA GLN A 106 -23.55 -8.86 20.68
C GLN A 106 -22.47 -7.97 21.29
N ALA A 107 -22.63 -6.67 21.16
CA ALA A 107 -21.85 -5.70 21.92
C ALA A 107 -22.40 -5.59 23.36
N LYS A 108 -21.51 -5.49 24.33
CA LYS A 108 -21.82 -5.39 25.75
C LYS A 108 -21.06 -4.25 26.40
N LYS A 109 -21.68 -3.61 27.39
CA LYS A 109 -21.09 -2.55 28.23
C LYS A 109 -21.12 -3.01 29.67
N THR A 110 -19.97 -3.06 30.33
CA THR A 110 -19.82 -3.47 31.73
C THR A 110 -19.30 -2.31 32.53
N LYS A 111 -19.92 -2.04 33.68
CA LYS A 111 -19.43 -1.06 34.63
C LYS A 111 -18.35 -1.71 35.52
N ASN A 112 -17.19 -1.11 35.57
CA ASN A 112 -16.05 -1.55 36.36
C ASN A 112 -16.17 -1.05 37.82
N ASP A 113 -15.41 -1.65 38.72
CA ASP A 113 -15.40 -1.30 40.16
C ASP A 113 -14.92 0.14 40.41
N ASP A 114 -14.09 0.68 39.55
CA ASP A 114 -13.60 2.06 39.57
C ASP A 114 -14.62 3.09 39.01
N GLY A 115 -15.78 2.61 38.54
CA GLY A 115 -16.83 3.43 37.94
C GLY A 115 -16.67 3.70 36.45
N THR A 116 -15.58 3.29 35.84
CA THR A 116 -15.39 3.34 34.37
C THR A 116 -16.22 2.28 33.67
N TYR A 117 -16.18 2.26 32.33
CA TYR A 117 -16.88 1.24 31.54
C TYR A 117 -15.90 0.54 30.60
N SER A 118 -16.04 -0.77 30.53
CA SER A 118 -15.41 -1.60 29.49
C SER A 118 -16.46 -2.08 28.49
N TYR A 119 -16.00 -2.33 27.27
CA TYR A 119 -16.84 -2.77 26.17
C TYR A 119 -16.30 -4.07 25.60
N THR A 120 -17.17 -5.03 25.34
CA THR A 120 -16.82 -6.27 24.64
C THR A 120 -17.76 -6.48 23.47
N SER A 121 -17.29 -7.09 22.41
CA SER A 121 -18.10 -7.42 21.24
C SER A 121 -17.56 -8.68 20.56
N GLY A 122 -17.99 -9.00 19.36
CA GLY A 122 -17.53 -10.18 18.64
C GLY A 122 -16.95 -9.89 17.27
N ARG A 123 -15.93 -10.68 16.90
CA ARG A 123 -15.35 -10.74 15.58
C ARG A 123 -15.02 -12.17 15.22
N VAL A 124 -15.49 -12.63 14.07
CA VAL A 124 -15.26 -13.98 13.56
C VAL A 124 -14.83 -13.92 12.11
N ASN A 125 -13.98 -14.83 11.69
CA ASN A 125 -13.51 -14.90 10.31
C ASN A 125 -13.36 -16.32 9.79
N THR A 126 -13.23 -16.46 8.45
CA THR A 126 -13.05 -17.76 7.78
C THR A 126 -11.61 -17.99 7.30
N GLN A 127 -10.63 -17.24 7.77
CA GLN A 127 -9.25 -17.30 7.30
C GLN A 127 -8.66 -18.71 7.38
N ASN A 128 -8.07 -19.19 6.28
CA ASN A 128 -7.51 -20.53 6.10
C ASN A 128 -8.53 -21.68 6.22
N LYS A 129 -9.84 -21.38 6.18
CA LYS A 129 -10.93 -22.35 6.26
C LYS A 129 -11.88 -22.26 5.06
N VAL A 130 -12.34 -21.05 4.71
CA VAL A 130 -13.20 -20.79 3.56
C VAL A 130 -12.67 -19.57 2.81
N ASP A 131 -11.53 -19.73 2.19
CA ASP A 131 -10.87 -18.67 1.44
C ASP A 131 -11.18 -18.84 -0.05
N THR A 132 -11.73 -17.83 -0.68
CA THR A 132 -12.21 -17.95 -2.06
C THR A 132 -11.77 -16.73 -2.87
N LYS A 133 -11.34 -16.98 -4.11
CA LYS A 133 -11.07 -15.93 -5.10
C LYS A 133 -12.20 -15.90 -6.10
N TYR A 134 -12.86 -14.75 -6.24
CA TYR A 134 -14.03 -14.51 -7.08
C TYR A 134 -15.26 -15.31 -6.68
N GLY A 135 -16.39 -14.77 -6.96
CA GLY A 135 -17.66 -15.39 -6.62
C GLY A 135 -18.72 -14.37 -6.23
N ARG A 136 -19.87 -14.88 -5.79
CA ARG A 136 -20.87 -14.09 -5.07
C ARG A 136 -20.78 -14.47 -3.58
N PHE A 137 -20.55 -13.49 -2.76
CA PHE A 137 -20.53 -13.57 -1.29
C PHE A 137 -21.78 -12.90 -0.78
N GLU A 138 -22.56 -13.62 0.02
CA GLU A 138 -23.89 -13.19 0.44
C GLU A 138 -24.12 -13.54 1.90
N ALA A 139 -24.66 -12.61 2.66
CA ALA A 139 -25.12 -12.83 4.02
C ALA A 139 -26.50 -12.18 4.23
N ARG A 140 -27.35 -12.84 5.01
CA ARG A 140 -28.63 -12.28 5.44
C ARG A 140 -28.52 -11.84 6.89
N ILE A 141 -28.57 -10.55 7.11
CA ILE A 141 -28.20 -9.93 8.38
C ILE A 141 -29.26 -8.93 8.81
N LYS A 142 -29.58 -8.92 10.10
CA LYS A 142 -30.26 -7.82 10.79
C LYS A 142 -29.23 -7.02 11.57
N MET A 143 -29.13 -5.72 11.28
CA MET A 143 -28.08 -4.85 11.81
C MET A 143 -28.47 -4.32 13.20
N PRO A 144 -27.50 -4.00 14.09
CA PRO A 144 -27.75 -3.26 15.32
C PRO A 144 -28.11 -1.80 15.06
N LYS A 145 -28.68 -1.14 16.08
CA LYS A 145 -29.00 0.28 16.07
C LYS A 145 -28.51 0.96 17.34
N GLY A 146 -27.83 2.06 17.20
CA GLY A 146 -27.37 2.90 18.31
C GLY A 146 -26.06 3.61 17.95
N LYS A 147 -25.91 4.82 18.41
CA LYS A 147 -24.69 5.61 18.18
C LYS A 147 -23.44 4.86 18.65
N GLY A 148 -22.41 4.85 17.83
CA GLY A 148 -21.15 4.18 18.10
C GLY A 148 -21.14 2.69 17.73
N PHE A 149 -22.17 2.11 17.14
CA PHE A 149 -22.12 0.74 16.59
C PHE A 149 -21.75 0.75 15.12
N LEU A 150 -20.77 -0.12 14.75
CA LEU A 150 -20.37 -0.36 13.37
C LEU A 150 -20.33 -1.88 13.10
N PRO A 151 -21.48 -2.47 12.74
CA PRO A 151 -21.51 -3.82 12.19
C PRO A 151 -20.91 -3.85 10.80
N ALA A 152 -20.15 -4.91 10.49
CA ALA A 152 -19.53 -5.10 9.20
C ALA A 152 -19.58 -6.55 8.72
N PHE A 153 -19.85 -6.72 7.44
CA PHE A 153 -19.64 -7.95 6.66
C PHE A 153 -18.67 -7.61 5.54
N TRP A 154 -17.46 -8.10 5.63
CA TRP A 154 -16.35 -7.69 4.81
C TRP A 154 -15.32 -8.80 4.62
N MET A 155 -14.25 -8.52 3.88
CA MET A 155 -13.27 -9.52 3.47
C MET A 155 -11.86 -8.94 3.43
N MET A 156 -10.90 -9.75 3.91
CA MET A 156 -9.47 -9.49 3.78
C MET A 156 -8.77 -10.58 2.97
N PRO A 157 -7.63 -10.29 2.33
CA PRO A 157 -6.88 -11.32 1.59
C PRO A 157 -6.23 -12.33 2.54
N THR A 158 -6.20 -13.60 2.12
CA THR A 158 -5.55 -14.67 2.90
C THR A 158 -4.05 -14.45 3.03
N ASP A 159 -3.41 -13.86 2.02
CA ASP A 159 -1.98 -13.50 2.03
C ASP A 159 -1.82 -11.98 1.85
N GLU A 160 -1.75 -11.26 2.95
CA GLU A 160 -1.53 -9.83 2.96
C GLU A 160 -0.13 -9.40 2.48
N ASN A 161 0.82 -10.34 2.42
CA ASN A 161 2.19 -10.04 1.99
C ASN A 161 2.35 -10.08 0.46
N LEU A 162 1.43 -10.70 -0.27
CA LEU A 162 1.55 -10.86 -1.72
C LEU A 162 1.75 -9.51 -2.43
N TYR A 163 0.97 -8.49 -2.05
CA TYR A 163 1.08 -7.13 -2.58
C TYR A 163 1.61 -6.12 -1.56
N GLY A 164 1.84 -6.55 -0.33
CA GLY A 164 2.21 -5.74 0.83
C GLY A 164 1.03 -5.51 1.75
N GLN A 165 1.32 -5.17 3.00
CA GLN A 165 0.33 -4.94 4.05
C GLN A 165 -0.71 -3.90 3.65
N TRP A 166 -1.83 -3.91 4.35
CA TRP A 166 -2.90 -2.92 4.13
C TRP A 166 -2.36 -1.49 3.95
N PRO A 167 -2.92 -0.70 3.02
CA PRO A 167 -4.06 -1.00 2.14
C PRO A 167 -3.68 -1.67 0.80
N LYS A 168 -2.40 -1.96 0.56
CA LYS A 168 -1.88 -2.53 -0.69
C LYS A 168 -2.42 -3.92 -1.00
N CYS A 169 -2.69 -4.70 0.04
CA CYS A 169 -3.25 -6.05 -0.09
C CYS A 169 -4.71 -6.06 -0.55
N GLY A 170 -5.43 -4.93 -0.39
CA GLY A 170 -6.85 -4.80 -0.70
C GLY A 170 -7.77 -5.21 0.46
N GLU A 171 -8.96 -4.61 0.50
CA GLU A 171 -10.06 -4.90 1.43
C GLU A 171 -11.38 -4.73 0.70
N ILE A 172 -12.36 -5.59 0.95
CA ILE A 172 -13.68 -5.57 0.32
C ILE A 172 -14.73 -5.52 1.43
N ASP A 173 -15.33 -4.34 1.65
CA ASP A 173 -16.43 -4.16 2.59
C ASP A 173 -17.73 -4.37 1.84
N ILE A 174 -18.35 -5.55 2.06
CA ILE A 174 -19.61 -5.87 1.40
C ILE A 174 -20.71 -5.01 1.96
N THR A 175 -20.71 -4.80 3.28
CA THR A 175 -21.59 -3.83 3.92
C THR A 175 -21.06 -3.39 5.28
N GLU A 176 -21.22 -2.11 5.55
CA GLU A 176 -21.06 -1.45 6.84
C GLU A 176 -22.26 -0.55 7.08
N VAL A 177 -22.76 -0.50 8.32
CA VAL A 177 -23.87 0.37 8.70
C VAL A 177 -23.48 1.15 9.94
N LEU A 178 -23.59 2.49 9.89
CA LEU A 178 -23.41 3.30 11.09
C LEU A 178 -24.67 3.22 11.95
N GLY A 179 -24.54 2.80 13.19
CA GLY A 179 -25.68 2.57 14.06
C GLY A 179 -26.52 3.80 14.40
N ASP A 180 -26.00 5.01 14.19
CA ASP A 180 -26.73 6.28 14.28
C ASP A 180 -27.43 6.69 12.96
N LYS A 181 -27.11 5.99 11.85
CA LYS A 181 -27.76 6.11 10.54
C LYS A 181 -28.19 4.73 10.03
N PRO A 182 -29.07 4.05 10.77
CA PRO A 182 -29.37 2.64 10.53
C PRO A 182 -30.21 2.40 9.26
N ASP A 183 -30.60 3.43 8.53
CA ASP A 183 -31.24 3.38 7.22
C ASP A 183 -30.25 3.35 6.05
N THR A 184 -28.93 3.55 6.33
CA THR A 184 -27.92 3.74 5.30
C THR A 184 -26.78 2.72 5.42
N ALA A 185 -26.54 1.97 4.36
CA ALA A 185 -25.46 1.01 4.23
C ALA A 185 -24.39 1.48 3.25
N HIS A 186 -23.16 1.16 3.53
CA HIS A 186 -21.98 1.48 2.72
C HIS A 186 -21.33 0.20 2.22
N SER A 187 -20.84 0.20 0.97
CA SER A 187 -19.92 -0.81 0.46
C SER A 187 -18.67 -0.13 -0.04
N THR A 188 -17.49 -0.62 0.39
CA THR A 188 -16.23 0.08 0.15
C THR A 188 -15.18 -0.88 -0.39
N LEU A 189 -14.27 -0.37 -1.19
CA LEU A 189 -13.02 -1.01 -1.57
C LEU A 189 -11.87 -0.15 -1.09
N HIS A 190 -10.92 -0.75 -0.32
CA HIS A 190 -9.68 -0.09 0.08
C HIS A 190 -8.49 -0.70 -0.64
N PHE A 191 -7.61 0.12 -1.24
CA PHE A 191 -6.52 -0.38 -2.07
C PHE A 191 -5.39 0.64 -2.27
N GLY A 192 -4.29 0.16 -2.80
CA GLY A 192 -3.23 0.98 -3.40
C GLY A 192 -2.22 1.60 -2.44
N GLU A 193 -1.20 2.21 -3.03
CA GLU A 193 -0.22 3.08 -2.39
C GLU A 193 0.00 4.29 -3.31
N PRO A 194 -0.35 5.52 -2.90
CA PRO A 194 -1.00 5.85 -1.62
C PRO A 194 -2.39 5.22 -1.47
N HIS A 195 -2.86 5.07 -0.22
CA HIS A 195 -4.19 4.55 0.09
C HIS A 195 -5.29 5.27 -0.68
N LYS A 196 -6.15 4.50 -1.31
CA LYS A 196 -7.39 4.97 -1.93
C LYS A 196 -8.56 4.09 -1.54
N GLN A 197 -9.73 4.69 -1.55
CA GLN A 197 -10.99 3.98 -1.37
C GLN A 197 -12.01 4.38 -2.43
N LYS A 198 -12.93 3.47 -2.70
CA LYS A 198 -14.10 3.68 -3.56
C LYS A 198 -15.32 3.16 -2.82
N GLN A 199 -16.32 4.01 -2.65
CA GLN A 199 -17.48 3.69 -1.82
C GLN A 199 -18.78 3.95 -2.55
N GLY A 200 -19.72 2.99 -2.44
CA GLY A 200 -21.10 3.14 -2.80
C GLY A 200 -22.00 3.18 -1.55
N THR A 201 -23.08 3.92 -1.62
CA THR A 201 -24.02 4.10 -0.50
C THR A 201 -25.44 3.73 -0.95
N TYR A 202 -26.15 3.02 -0.09
CA TYR A 202 -27.55 2.68 -0.29
C TYR A 202 -28.38 3.11 0.93
N THR A 203 -29.43 3.88 0.72
CA THR A 203 -30.34 4.30 1.78
C THR A 203 -31.72 3.68 1.52
N LEU A 204 -32.32 3.08 2.54
CA LEU A 204 -33.68 2.56 2.50
C LEU A 204 -34.69 3.70 2.27
N GLU A 205 -35.69 3.46 1.46
CA GLU A 205 -36.76 4.42 1.24
C GLU A 205 -37.62 4.60 2.51
N LYS A 206 -37.72 3.56 3.34
CA LYS A 206 -38.45 3.55 4.62
C LYS A 206 -37.84 2.54 5.56
N GLY A 207 -37.83 2.86 6.84
CA GLY A 207 -37.39 1.97 7.89
C GLY A 207 -35.86 1.97 8.05
N ASP A 208 -35.40 1.04 8.83
CA ASP A 208 -34.01 0.90 9.24
C ASP A 208 -33.57 -0.55 9.07
N PHE A 209 -32.29 -0.81 8.78
CA PHE A 209 -31.70 -2.15 8.66
C PHE A 209 -31.72 -2.98 9.96
N ASN A 210 -32.13 -2.39 11.08
CA ASN A 210 -32.31 -3.11 12.33
C ASN A 210 -33.73 -3.65 12.54
N GLN A 211 -34.67 -3.34 11.67
CA GLN A 211 -36.07 -3.74 11.83
C GLN A 211 -36.32 -5.16 11.32
N ASP A 212 -35.61 -5.57 10.25
CA ASP A 212 -35.74 -6.88 9.65
C ASP A 212 -34.38 -7.37 9.09
N PHE A 213 -34.37 -8.60 8.62
CA PHE A 213 -33.22 -9.16 7.90
C PHE A 213 -33.18 -8.66 6.47
N HIS A 214 -32.02 -8.21 6.05
CA HIS A 214 -31.71 -7.86 4.67
C HIS A 214 -30.58 -8.74 4.10
N VAL A 215 -30.59 -8.93 2.79
CA VAL A 215 -29.57 -9.70 2.09
C VAL A 215 -28.53 -8.76 1.51
N TYR A 216 -27.32 -8.82 2.01
CA TYR A 216 -26.18 -8.07 1.51
C TYR A 216 -25.30 -8.97 0.66
N ALA A 217 -24.89 -8.54 -0.51
CA ALA A 217 -24.07 -9.37 -1.38
C ALA A 217 -23.08 -8.57 -2.22
N CYS A 218 -21.90 -9.18 -2.47
CA CYS A 218 -20.93 -8.75 -3.46
C CYS A 218 -20.74 -9.83 -4.52
N GLU A 219 -20.89 -9.48 -5.78
CA GLU A 219 -20.43 -10.30 -6.90
C GLU A 219 -19.07 -9.78 -7.35
N TRP A 220 -18.05 -10.51 -7.02
CA TRP A 220 -16.67 -10.21 -7.33
C TRP A 220 -16.20 -11.09 -8.50
N GLU A 221 -15.98 -10.45 -9.64
CA GLU A 221 -15.42 -11.05 -10.86
C GLU A 221 -14.08 -10.39 -11.22
N PRO A 222 -13.23 -11.00 -12.06
CA PRO A 222 -12.01 -10.34 -12.49
C PRO A 222 -12.30 -8.97 -13.11
N GLY A 223 -11.86 -7.92 -12.42
CA GLY A 223 -11.96 -6.55 -12.89
C GLY A 223 -13.33 -5.87 -12.71
N GLU A 224 -14.25 -6.46 -11.99
CA GLU A 224 -15.54 -5.84 -11.67
C GLU A 224 -16.10 -6.37 -10.36
N MET A 225 -16.57 -5.47 -9.50
CA MET A 225 -17.34 -5.79 -8.30
C MET A 225 -18.69 -5.12 -8.35
N ARG A 226 -19.73 -5.86 -7.99
CA ARG A 226 -21.13 -5.39 -7.97
C ARG A 226 -21.72 -5.68 -6.60
N PHE A 227 -22.28 -4.65 -5.98
CA PHE A 227 -22.83 -4.71 -4.63
C PHE A 227 -24.34 -4.62 -4.65
N TYR A 228 -24.97 -5.46 -3.85
CA TYR A 228 -26.43 -5.66 -3.83
C TYR A 228 -26.96 -5.59 -2.41
N ILE A 229 -28.15 -5.00 -2.26
CA ILE A 229 -28.98 -5.14 -1.06
C ILE A 229 -30.35 -5.65 -1.52
N ASP A 230 -30.83 -6.74 -0.91
CA ASP A 230 -32.09 -7.43 -1.28
C ASP A 230 -32.17 -7.70 -2.79
N ASN A 231 -31.09 -8.19 -3.37
CA ASN A 231 -30.90 -8.43 -4.80
C ASN A 231 -31.03 -7.17 -5.70
N LYS A 232 -31.09 -5.96 -5.13
CA LYS A 232 -31.06 -4.72 -5.89
C LYS A 232 -29.61 -4.26 -6.04
N LEU A 233 -29.08 -4.23 -7.27
CA LEU A 233 -27.77 -3.68 -7.58
C LEU A 233 -27.79 -2.16 -7.30
N PHE A 234 -26.90 -1.67 -6.46
CA PHE A 234 -26.81 -0.24 -6.14
C PHE A 234 -25.42 0.34 -6.42
N TYR A 235 -24.38 -0.48 -6.47
CA TYR A 235 -23.03 0.00 -6.71
C TYR A 235 -22.22 -0.98 -7.57
N THR A 236 -21.44 -0.45 -8.48
CA THR A 236 -20.49 -1.20 -9.31
C THR A 236 -19.17 -0.46 -9.35
N GLU A 237 -18.06 -1.17 -9.12
CA GLU A 237 -16.72 -0.62 -9.19
C GLU A 237 -15.81 -1.49 -10.04
N ASN A 238 -14.92 -0.85 -10.81
CA ASN A 238 -13.96 -1.51 -11.70
C ASN A 238 -12.65 -0.73 -11.86
N ASP A 239 -12.43 0.29 -11.01
CA ASP A 239 -11.24 1.15 -11.07
C ASP A 239 -10.48 1.09 -9.74
N TRP A 240 -9.46 0.26 -9.71
CA TRP A 240 -8.53 0.12 -8.59
C TRP A 240 -7.13 -0.19 -9.09
N PHE A 241 -6.16 -0.16 -8.19
CA PHE A 241 -4.77 -0.49 -8.46
C PHE A 241 -4.07 -0.96 -7.18
N THR A 242 -2.91 -1.55 -7.32
CA THR A 242 -1.98 -1.71 -6.21
C THR A 242 -0.53 -1.60 -6.67
N LYS A 243 0.31 -1.09 -5.80
CA LYS A 243 1.78 -1.06 -5.95
C LYS A 243 2.44 -0.97 -4.59
N LYS A 244 3.69 -1.38 -4.49
CA LYS A 244 4.56 -1.07 -3.36
C LYS A 244 5.24 0.28 -3.61
N GLU A 245 5.60 0.99 -2.55
CA GLU A 245 6.36 2.23 -2.69
C GLU A 245 7.68 1.99 -3.43
N GLY A 246 8.00 2.84 -4.42
CA GLY A 246 9.16 2.68 -5.30
C GLY A 246 9.06 1.58 -6.36
N PHE A 247 7.85 0.98 -6.52
CA PHE A 247 7.56 -0.01 -7.56
C PHE A 247 6.46 0.47 -8.50
N ASP A 248 6.35 -0.10 -9.68
CA ASP A 248 5.26 0.16 -10.60
C ASP A 248 3.96 -0.54 -10.15
N GLU A 249 2.84 -0.12 -10.74
CA GLU A 249 1.57 -0.80 -10.54
C GLU A 249 1.65 -2.28 -10.95
N VAL A 250 1.14 -3.12 -10.06
CA VAL A 250 0.92 -4.54 -10.37
C VAL A 250 -0.17 -4.66 -11.43
N ALA A 251 -0.05 -5.64 -12.30
CA ALA A 251 -1.02 -5.86 -13.36
C ALA A 251 -2.45 -6.02 -12.81
N TYR A 252 -3.38 -5.24 -13.36
CA TYR A 252 -4.81 -5.36 -13.07
C TYR A 252 -5.31 -6.80 -13.31
N PRO A 253 -6.19 -7.34 -12.47
CA PRO A 253 -7.01 -6.69 -11.44
C PRO A 253 -6.46 -6.80 -10.00
N ALA A 254 -5.12 -6.83 -9.80
CA ALA A 254 -4.56 -6.76 -8.46
C ALA A 254 -5.02 -5.47 -7.74
N PRO A 255 -5.26 -5.50 -6.39
CA PRO A 255 -4.98 -6.60 -5.46
C PRO A 255 -6.09 -7.66 -5.40
N TYR A 256 -7.22 -7.46 -6.07
CA TYR A 256 -8.40 -8.31 -5.98
C TYR A 256 -8.33 -9.48 -6.98
N ASP A 257 -7.19 -10.17 -7.01
CA ASP A 257 -6.97 -11.36 -7.83
C ASP A 257 -6.31 -12.50 -7.04
N GLN A 258 -6.45 -12.47 -5.71
CA GLN A 258 -6.03 -13.48 -4.75
C GLN A 258 -7.20 -13.95 -3.89
N PRO A 259 -7.08 -15.06 -3.13
CA PRO A 259 -8.13 -15.50 -2.21
C PRO A 259 -8.35 -14.52 -1.07
N PHE A 260 -9.61 -14.29 -0.71
CA PHE A 260 -10.05 -13.51 0.44
C PHE A 260 -10.88 -14.38 1.37
N TYR A 261 -10.84 -14.05 2.65
CA TYR A 261 -11.68 -14.66 3.69
C TYR A 261 -12.71 -13.67 4.20
N ILE A 262 -13.80 -14.19 4.71
CA ILE A 262 -14.94 -13.42 5.23
C ILE A 262 -14.70 -13.05 6.68
N ILE A 263 -15.12 -11.84 7.05
CA ILE A 263 -15.13 -11.32 8.42
C ILE A 263 -16.54 -10.81 8.74
N LEU A 264 -17.01 -11.12 9.94
CA LEU A 264 -18.22 -10.58 10.54
C LEU A 264 -17.86 -10.00 11.90
N ASN A 265 -18.15 -8.74 12.15
CA ASN A 265 -17.90 -8.11 13.44
C ASN A 265 -18.90 -6.99 13.76
N LEU A 266 -18.94 -6.63 15.03
CA LEU A 266 -19.64 -5.45 15.51
C LEU A 266 -18.66 -4.61 16.33
N ALA A 267 -18.16 -3.51 15.76
CA ALA A 267 -17.31 -2.58 16.48
C ALA A 267 -18.14 -1.62 17.35
N VAL A 268 -17.50 -1.10 18.40
CA VAL A 268 -18.09 -0.15 19.36
C VAL A 268 -17.17 1.07 19.48
N GLY A 269 -17.64 2.20 19.00
CA GLY A 269 -16.82 3.41 18.89
C GLY A 269 -15.92 3.42 17.69
N GLY A 270 -15.19 4.48 17.55
CA GLY A 270 -14.20 4.65 16.46
C GLY A 270 -14.31 6.02 15.80
N SER A 271 -13.26 6.38 15.07
CA SER A 271 -13.11 7.70 14.45
C SER A 271 -14.20 8.03 13.42
N TRP A 272 -14.77 7.01 12.76
CA TRP A 272 -15.81 7.20 11.74
C TRP A 272 -17.22 7.18 12.32
N VAL A 273 -17.57 6.18 13.13
CA VAL A 273 -18.92 6.01 13.68
C VAL A 273 -19.17 6.86 14.93
N GLY A 274 -18.13 7.49 15.48
CA GLY A 274 -18.20 8.19 16.76
C GLY A 274 -18.30 7.21 17.93
N TYR A 275 -18.67 7.71 19.10
CA TYR A 275 -18.66 6.92 20.33
C TYR A 275 -20.06 6.80 20.94
N PRO A 276 -20.34 5.66 21.60
CA PRO A 276 -21.55 5.49 22.39
C PRO A 276 -21.75 6.61 23.43
N ASP A 277 -22.98 7.01 23.62
CA ASP A 277 -23.40 7.96 24.66
C ASP A 277 -24.55 7.39 25.51
N GLU A 278 -25.24 8.22 26.29
CA GLU A 278 -26.36 7.82 27.15
C GLU A 278 -27.57 7.31 26.35
N THR A 279 -27.68 7.64 25.08
CA THR A 279 -28.77 7.17 24.22
C THR A 279 -28.52 5.78 23.66
N THR A 280 -27.27 5.32 23.67
CA THR A 280 -26.85 4.00 23.12
C THR A 280 -27.30 2.87 24.05
N LYS A 281 -28.18 1.99 23.56
CA LYS A 281 -28.67 0.82 24.29
C LYS A 281 -27.85 -0.40 24.01
N PHE A 282 -27.34 -1.05 25.06
CA PHE A 282 -26.61 -2.33 24.99
C PHE A 282 -27.51 -3.53 25.32
N ASP A 283 -28.71 -3.53 24.73
CA ASP A 283 -29.71 -4.58 24.79
C ASP A 283 -29.79 -5.32 23.44
N ASP A 284 -30.97 -5.81 23.04
CA ASP A 284 -31.17 -6.44 21.75
C ASP A 284 -30.88 -5.53 20.53
N ASN A 285 -30.83 -4.20 20.72
CA ASN A 285 -30.41 -3.27 19.68
C ASN A 285 -28.90 -3.32 19.42
N ALA A 286 -28.12 -3.88 20.33
CA ALA A 286 -26.67 -4.04 20.22
C ALA A 286 -26.29 -5.42 19.64
N GLN A 287 -27.15 -6.02 18.83
CA GLN A 287 -26.97 -7.33 18.22
C GLN A 287 -26.88 -7.22 16.69
N MET A 288 -25.83 -7.76 16.12
CA MET A 288 -25.76 -8.14 14.71
C MET A 288 -26.20 -9.60 14.61
N VAL A 289 -27.31 -9.85 13.94
CA VAL A 289 -27.92 -11.19 13.83
C VAL A 289 -27.80 -11.68 12.41
N VAL A 290 -27.12 -12.80 12.19
CA VAL A 290 -26.82 -13.37 10.88
C VAL A 290 -27.54 -14.68 10.70
N ASP A 291 -28.48 -14.74 9.75
CA ASP A 291 -29.28 -15.92 9.43
C ASP A 291 -28.47 -16.95 8.62
N TYR A 292 -27.76 -16.47 7.62
CA TYR A 292 -26.86 -17.33 6.84
C TYR A 292 -25.71 -16.53 6.20
N VAL A 293 -24.67 -17.27 5.84
CA VAL A 293 -23.61 -16.81 4.92
C VAL A 293 -23.49 -17.82 3.78
N LYS A 294 -23.40 -17.34 2.53
CA LYS A 294 -23.31 -18.17 1.33
C LYS A 294 -22.22 -17.67 0.39
N VAL A 295 -21.52 -18.64 -0.23
CA VAL A 295 -20.52 -18.37 -1.26
C VAL A 295 -20.87 -19.17 -2.52
N TYR A 296 -20.97 -18.44 -3.63
CA TYR A 296 -21.22 -19.01 -4.95
C TYR A 296 -20.01 -18.79 -5.84
N GLN A 297 -19.63 -19.77 -6.63
CA GLN A 297 -18.47 -19.66 -7.51
C GLN A 297 -18.70 -20.40 -8.82
N LYS A 298 -18.29 -19.78 -9.93
CA LYS A 298 -18.31 -20.42 -11.25
C LYS A 298 -17.13 -21.37 -11.42
N ASP A 299 -17.27 -22.32 -12.36
CA ASP A 299 -16.19 -23.27 -12.65
C ASP A 299 -14.89 -22.63 -13.14
N SER A 300 -14.97 -21.44 -13.74
CA SER A 300 -13.82 -20.70 -14.22
C SER A 300 -14.12 -19.23 -14.43
N TYR A 301 -13.08 -18.40 -14.36
CA TYR A 301 -13.12 -16.98 -14.61
C TYR A 301 -12.08 -16.60 -15.67
N LYS A 302 -12.38 -15.56 -16.44
CA LYS A 302 -11.44 -14.99 -17.39
C LYS A 302 -10.60 -13.95 -16.66
N GLU A 303 -9.44 -14.35 -16.15
CA GLU A 303 -8.61 -13.52 -15.27
C GLU A 303 -7.77 -12.45 -16.00
N ASN A 304 -7.52 -12.61 -17.30
CA ASN A 304 -6.79 -11.61 -18.08
C ASN A 304 -7.74 -10.51 -18.55
N VAL A 305 -8.04 -9.58 -17.67
CA VAL A 305 -8.85 -8.41 -17.94
C VAL A 305 -7.96 -7.18 -18.06
N LYS A 306 -8.44 -6.18 -18.75
CA LYS A 306 -7.78 -4.87 -18.83
C LYS A 306 -8.49 -3.91 -17.89
N LYS A 307 -7.70 -3.04 -17.27
CA LYS A 307 -8.26 -1.91 -16.53
C LYS A 307 -9.10 -1.07 -17.49
N PRO A 308 -10.34 -0.68 -17.11
CA PRO A 308 -11.14 0.23 -17.93
C PRO A 308 -10.42 1.57 -18.12
N GLU A 309 -10.50 2.11 -19.33
CA GLU A 309 -10.04 3.47 -19.57
C GLU A 309 -11.11 4.45 -19.08
N ASN A 310 -10.97 4.97 -17.89
CA ASN A 310 -11.85 6.03 -17.41
C ASN A 310 -11.54 7.31 -18.17
N LYS A 311 -12.46 7.73 -19.04
CA LYS A 311 -12.37 9.03 -19.70
C LYS A 311 -12.65 10.14 -18.69
N VAL A 312 -11.61 10.55 -17.97
CA VAL A 312 -11.68 11.76 -17.16
C VAL A 312 -11.79 12.95 -18.11
N ASN A 313 -12.83 13.74 -17.97
CA ASN A 313 -12.95 14.99 -18.72
C ASN A 313 -11.94 16.00 -18.15
N LEU A 314 -10.74 15.99 -18.71
CA LEU A 314 -9.68 16.90 -18.30
C LEU A 314 -10.05 18.34 -18.65
N ARG A 315 -9.81 19.26 -17.74
CA ARG A 315 -9.89 20.70 -18.00
C ARG A 315 -8.97 21.04 -19.18
N LYS A 316 -9.53 21.71 -20.19
CA LYS A 316 -8.76 22.22 -21.32
C LYS A 316 -8.16 23.57 -20.97
N PRO A 317 -6.94 23.88 -21.44
CA PRO A 317 -6.38 25.19 -21.27
C PRO A 317 -7.11 26.24 -22.13
N ASP A 318 -6.99 27.49 -21.77
CA ASP A 318 -7.44 28.60 -22.59
C ASP A 318 -6.62 28.73 -23.90
N LYS A 319 -6.98 29.67 -24.76
CA LYS A 319 -6.26 29.93 -26.02
C LYS A 319 -4.78 30.27 -25.87
N ASN A 320 -4.34 30.64 -24.67
CA ASN A 320 -2.95 30.95 -24.35
C ASN A 320 -2.24 29.80 -23.62
N GLY A 321 -2.87 28.63 -23.52
CA GLY A 321 -2.33 27.44 -22.86
C GLY A 321 -2.48 27.46 -21.33
N ASN A 322 -3.23 28.41 -20.74
CA ASN A 322 -3.41 28.52 -19.30
C ASN A 322 -4.55 27.61 -18.81
N TYR A 323 -4.26 26.79 -17.81
CA TYR A 323 -5.25 25.88 -17.18
C TYR A 323 -6.02 26.55 -16.04
N VAL A 324 -5.56 27.72 -15.54
CA VAL A 324 -6.24 28.43 -14.43
C VAL A 324 -7.45 29.20 -14.96
N VAL A 325 -8.60 28.93 -14.41
CA VAL A 325 -9.86 29.61 -14.72
C VAL A 325 -9.93 30.93 -13.96
N ASN A 326 -10.54 31.96 -14.55
CA ASN A 326 -10.64 33.31 -14.01
C ASN A 326 -9.29 33.85 -13.49
N SER A 327 -8.25 33.58 -14.21
CA SER A 327 -6.86 33.82 -13.87
C SER A 327 -6.52 35.29 -13.52
N SER A 328 -7.25 36.23 -14.08
CA SER A 328 -7.09 37.68 -13.84
C SER A 328 -8.21 38.27 -12.98
N PHE A 329 -9.03 37.42 -12.38
CA PHE A 329 -10.13 37.80 -11.47
C PHE A 329 -11.06 38.88 -12.03
N VAL A 330 -11.35 38.79 -13.31
CA VAL A 330 -12.27 39.71 -14.01
C VAL A 330 -13.72 39.42 -13.66
N LYS A 331 -14.03 38.14 -13.45
CA LYS A 331 -15.39 37.69 -13.09
C LYS A 331 -15.49 37.57 -11.58
N ALA A 332 -16.57 38.11 -11.03
CA ALA A 332 -16.94 37.81 -9.64
C ALA A 332 -17.35 36.33 -9.54
N GLU A 333 -16.86 35.63 -8.52
CA GLU A 333 -17.29 34.27 -8.19
C GLU A 333 -17.30 34.06 -6.70
N LYS A 334 -18.04 33.02 -6.25
CA LYS A 334 -18.00 32.57 -4.86
C LYS A 334 -16.71 31.81 -4.64
N LEU A 335 -16.07 32.04 -3.49
CA LEU A 335 -14.79 31.41 -3.14
C LEU A 335 -14.99 30.19 -2.20
N ASN A 336 -16.17 29.60 -2.17
CA ASN A 336 -16.55 28.47 -1.32
C ASN A 336 -17.62 27.58 -1.95
N ASP A 337 -17.67 27.49 -3.30
CA ASP A 337 -18.69 26.70 -4.01
C ASP A 337 -18.10 25.52 -4.79
N GLY A 338 -16.84 25.19 -4.58
CA GLY A 338 -16.15 24.04 -5.18
C GLY A 338 -15.92 24.12 -6.70
N LYS A 339 -16.18 25.27 -7.35
CA LYS A 339 -16.12 25.35 -8.81
C LYS A 339 -14.75 25.70 -9.38
N ASN A 340 -14.18 26.82 -8.94
CA ASN A 340 -12.88 27.30 -9.43
C ASN A 340 -11.97 27.68 -8.27
N TRP A 341 -11.97 28.98 -7.92
CA TRP A 341 -11.17 29.43 -6.78
C TRP A 341 -11.87 29.17 -5.46
N GLU A 342 -11.14 28.62 -4.52
CA GLU A 342 -11.62 28.37 -3.17
C GLU A 342 -10.73 29.13 -2.16
N PHE A 343 -11.39 29.70 -1.16
CA PHE A 343 -10.75 30.29 0.01
C PHE A 343 -11.03 29.41 1.22
N LEU A 344 -9.97 28.92 1.82
CA LEU A 344 -10.02 27.91 2.88
C LEU A 344 -9.37 28.47 4.15
N LEU A 345 -9.94 28.14 5.30
CA LEU A 345 -9.41 28.40 6.63
C LEU A 345 -9.22 27.10 7.39
N ALA A 346 -8.12 27.00 8.13
CA ALA A 346 -7.81 25.84 8.96
C ALA A 346 -7.16 26.25 10.29
N GLY A 347 -7.30 25.41 11.31
CA GLY A 347 -6.75 25.67 12.63
C GLY A 347 -7.31 26.98 13.21
N THR A 348 -6.43 27.84 13.68
CA THR A 348 -6.76 29.14 14.26
C THR A 348 -6.78 30.31 13.27
N GLY A 349 -6.71 30.01 11.96
CA GLY A 349 -6.71 31.02 10.90
C GLY A 349 -8.03 31.81 10.84
N ASP A 350 -7.96 33.13 10.81
CA ASP A 350 -9.12 34.03 10.61
C ASP A 350 -8.78 35.08 9.54
N ALA A 351 -9.47 35.01 8.43
CA ALA A 351 -9.27 35.88 7.28
C ALA A 351 -10.53 35.95 6.42
N SER A 352 -10.56 36.87 5.49
CA SER A 352 -11.58 36.98 4.45
C SER A 352 -10.94 37.22 3.08
N ALA A 353 -11.61 36.76 2.04
CA ALA A 353 -11.16 36.97 0.66
C ALA A 353 -12.30 37.50 -0.20
N LYS A 354 -11.96 38.37 -1.17
CA LYS A 354 -12.93 38.87 -2.16
C LYS A 354 -12.26 39.14 -3.50
N ILE A 355 -13.02 39.01 -4.55
CA ILE A 355 -12.60 39.39 -5.89
C ILE A 355 -13.13 40.80 -6.19
N SER A 356 -12.26 41.73 -6.47
CA SER A 356 -12.58 43.08 -6.93
C SER A 356 -11.42 43.73 -7.69
N LYS A 357 -11.71 44.72 -8.53
CA LYS A 357 -10.71 45.44 -9.31
C LYS A 357 -9.69 44.57 -10.06
N LYS A 358 -10.16 43.42 -10.58
CA LYS A 358 -9.37 42.43 -11.31
C LYS A 358 -8.23 41.80 -10.47
N ALA A 359 -8.46 41.63 -9.19
CA ALA A 359 -7.58 40.94 -8.27
C ALA A 359 -8.36 40.21 -7.19
N LEU A 360 -7.75 39.18 -6.63
CA LEU A 360 -8.14 38.53 -5.40
C LEU A 360 -7.47 39.29 -4.24
N HIS A 361 -8.26 39.72 -3.29
CA HIS A 361 -7.83 40.44 -2.10
C HIS A 361 -8.09 39.60 -0.89
N ILE A 362 -7.04 39.31 -0.11
CA ILE A 362 -7.10 38.53 1.12
C ILE A 362 -6.76 39.45 2.28
N THR A 363 -7.66 39.54 3.26
CA THR A 363 -7.48 40.32 4.49
C THR A 363 -7.41 39.35 5.66
N THR A 364 -6.25 39.25 6.29
CA THR A 364 -5.97 38.34 7.40
C THR A 364 -6.13 39.06 8.73
N LYS A 365 -6.90 38.48 9.66
CA LYS A 365 -7.00 38.92 11.05
C LYS A 365 -6.07 38.10 11.96
N ASN A 366 -6.04 36.80 11.74
CA ASN A 366 -5.15 35.85 12.40
C ASN A 366 -4.55 34.94 11.34
N ALA A 367 -3.22 34.88 11.26
CA ALA A 367 -2.54 34.03 10.29
C ALA A 367 -2.63 32.53 10.62
N GLY A 368 -2.96 32.20 11.86
CA GLY A 368 -3.03 30.82 12.32
C GLY A 368 -1.64 30.22 12.56
N ASP A 369 -1.66 28.96 12.88
CA ASP A 369 -0.50 28.15 13.34
C ASP A 369 0.09 27.22 12.26
N LEU A 370 -0.61 27.07 11.14
CA LEU A 370 -0.22 26.25 10.00
C LEU A 370 -0.04 27.12 8.74
N ASP A 371 0.89 26.77 7.87
CA ASP A 371 1.13 27.50 6.63
C ASP A 371 -0.15 27.63 5.79
N TYR A 372 -1.03 26.64 5.84
CA TYR A 372 -2.32 26.59 5.15
C TYR A 372 -3.50 27.04 6.02
N SER A 373 -3.27 27.64 7.21
CA SER A 373 -4.36 28.19 8.03
C SER A 373 -5.17 29.26 7.32
N VAL A 374 -4.57 29.97 6.36
CA VAL A 374 -5.23 30.88 5.43
C VAL A 374 -4.77 30.54 4.02
N GLN A 375 -5.66 30.00 3.20
CA GLN A 375 -5.28 29.43 1.92
C GLN A 375 -6.22 29.86 0.79
N VAL A 376 -5.69 30.07 -0.40
CA VAL A 376 -6.47 30.20 -1.64
C VAL A 376 -5.96 29.19 -2.65
N VAL A 377 -6.89 28.44 -3.24
CA VAL A 377 -6.53 27.33 -4.13
C VAL A 377 -7.41 27.29 -5.38
N GLN A 378 -6.88 26.66 -6.43
CA GLN A 378 -7.69 26.20 -7.55
C GLN A 378 -7.23 24.81 -7.96
N ALA A 379 -8.12 23.84 -7.90
CA ALA A 379 -7.92 22.45 -8.28
C ALA A 379 -8.37 22.16 -9.73
N ASN A 380 -8.40 20.87 -10.09
CA ASN A 380 -8.73 20.37 -11.44
C ASN A 380 -7.80 20.89 -12.53
N ILE A 381 -6.52 21.08 -12.23
CA ILE A 381 -5.48 21.46 -13.19
C ILE A 381 -4.75 20.19 -13.65
N PRO A 382 -4.96 19.72 -14.91
CA PRO A 382 -4.31 18.51 -15.37
C PRO A 382 -2.80 18.66 -15.42
N MET A 383 -2.10 17.76 -14.74
CA MET A 383 -0.65 17.63 -14.73
C MET A 383 -0.27 16.37 -15.51
N GLU A 384 0.33 16.51 -16.67
CA GLU A 384 0.73 15.40 -17.53
C GLU A 384 2.20 15.07 -17.31
N GLN A 385 2.49 13.81 -16.99
CA GLN A 385 3.85 13.32 -16.83
C GLN A 385 4.70 13.61 -18.09
N GLY A 386 5.95 13.91 -17.89
CA GLY A 386 6.89 14.17 -19.00
C GLY A 386 6.83 15.58 -19.57
N TYR A 387 6.20 16.52 -18.85
CA TYR A 387 6.23 17.93 -19.22
C TYR A 387 6.78 18.82 -18.12
N GLN A 388 7.45 19.87 -18.52
CA GLN A 388 7.75 21.01 -17.65
C GLN A 388 6.57 21.97 -17.66
N TYR A 389 6.18 22.43 -16.48
CA TYR A 389 5.14 23.43 -16.27
C TYR A 389 5.74 24.71 -15.72
N LYS A 390 5.00 25.81 -15.87
CA LYS A 390 5.31 27.08 -15.28
C LYS A 390 4.09 27.65 -14.58
N LEU A 391 4.22 27.88 -13.26
CA LEU A 391 3.32 28.73 -12.48
C LEU A 391 3.84 30.17 -12.58
N SER A 392 2.97 31.12 -12.88
CA SER A 392 3.27 32.53 -12.81
C SER A 392 2.06 33.33 -12.34
N PHE A 393 2.32 34.46 -11.63
CA PHE A 393 1.28 35.33 -11.10
C PHE A 393 1.86 36.72 -10.79
N ASP A 394 1.00 37.67 -10.65
CA ASP A 394 1.34 39.00 -10.12
C ASP A 394 0.82 39.12 -8.68
N ALA A 395 1.64 39.62 -7.76
CA ALA A 395 1.20 39.77 -6.38
C ALA A 395 1.89 40.98 -5.72
N TYR A 396 1.23 41.50 -4.67
CA TYR A 396 1.76 42.51 -3.76
C TYR A 396 1.04 42.39 -2.41
N ALA A 397 1.54 43.06 -1.38
CA ALA A 397 0.92 43.11 -0.07
C ALA A 397 0.89 44.56 0.47
N ASP A 398 0.00 44.86 1.41
CA ASP A 398 -0.12 46.20 2.01
C ASP A 398 1.16 46.62 2.76
N LYS A 399 1.90 45.64 3.28
CA LYS A 399 3.21 45.76 3.90
C LYS A 399 4.07 44.55 3.50
N ASN A 400 5.40 44.70 3.61
CA ASN A 400 6.29 43.56 3.34
C ASN A 400 5.91 42.36 4.16
N ARG A 401 5.78 41.24 3.49
CA ARG A 401 5.49 39.92 4.10
C ARG A 401 5.88 38.77 3.16
N THR A 402 5.92 37.56 3.68
CA THR A 402 6.02 36.35 2.89
C THR A 402 4.65 35.69 2.70
N MET A 403 4.52 34.90 1.65
CA MET A 403 3.53 33.86 1.47
C MET A 403 4.22 32.63 0.86
N ILE A 404 3.58 31.48 0.89
CA ILE A 404 4.07 30.27 0.22
C ILE A 404 3.18 29.99 -0.99
N THR A 405 3.77 29.56 -2.09
CA THR A 405 3.04 29.01 -3.23
C THR A 405 3.56 27.64 -3.59
N SER A 406 2.66 26.75 -4.00
CA SER A 406 2.98 25.39 -4.43
C SER A 406 2.00 24.91 -5.51
N VAL A 407 2.32 23.76 -6.12
CA VAL A 407 1.39 23.00 -6.95
C VAL A 407 1.38 21.60 -6.39
N THR A 408 0.21 21.12 -6.00
CA THR A 408 0.03 19.90 -5.21
C THR A 408 -0.91 18.90 -5.88
N ALA A 409 -0.95 17.68 -5.35
CA ALA A 409 -1.84 16.58 -5.74
C ALA A 409 -2.83 16.28 -4.60
N PRO A 410 -3.99 16.95 -4.49
CA PRO A 410 -4.92 16.74 -3.38
C PRO A 410 -5.41 15.28 -3.28
N ASP A 411 -5.59 14.59 -4.42
CA ASP A 411 -6.03 13.20 -4.46
C ASP A 411 -4.88 12.18 -4.24
N ASN A 412 -3.64 12.65 -4.10
CA ASN A 412 -2.45 11.83 -3.97
C ASN A 412 -1.61 12.24 -2.74
N GLY A 413 -2.26 12.42 -1.59
CA GLY A 413 -1.59 12.75 -0.34
C GLY A 413 -0.85 14.10 -0.35
N TYR A 414 -1.31 15.04 -1.16
CA TYR A 414 -0.71 16.39 -1.30
C TYR A 414 0.77 16.37 -1.72
N ILE A 415 1.19 15.39 -2.53
CA ILE A 415 2.53 15.40 -3.15
C ILE A 415 2.74 16.76 -3.83
N ARG A 416 3.96 17.34 -3.66
CA ARG A 416 4.35 18.61 -4.25
C ARG A 416 4.93 18.41 -5.64
N TYR A 417 4.25 18.91 -6.68
CA TYR A 417 4.80 19.02 -8.04
C TYR A 417 5.72 20.26 -8.15
N LEU A 418 5.29 21.39 -7.60
CA LEU A 418 6.12 22.51 -7.23
C LEU A 418 6.21 22.55 -5.71
N ASN A 419 7.41 22.39 -5.17
CA ASN A 419 7.67 22.46 -3.74
C ASN A 419 7.21 23.78 -3.13
N ASP A 420 6.90 23.78 -1.84
CA ASP A 420 6.54 24.95 -1.08
C ASP A 420 7.62 26.03 -1.26
N THR A 421 7.25 27.09 -1.95
CA THR A 421 8.15 28.14 -2.39
C THR A 421 7.78 29.46 -1.71
N LYS A 422 8.69 29.99 -0.92
CA LYS A 422 8.53 31.32 -0.29
C LYS A 422 8.54 32.44 -1.32
N VAL A 423 7.58 33.34 -1.19
CA VAL A 423 7.41 34.51 -2.05
C VAL A 423 7.44 35.75 -1.20
N ASP A 424 8.46 36.58 -1.38
CA ASP A 424 8.59 37.88 -0.69
C ASP A 424 7.75 38.95 -1.38
N LEU A 425 6.72 39.41 -0.71
CA LEU A 425 5.79 40.43 -1.17
C LEU A 425 6.17 41.80 -0.58
N THR A 426 6.00 42.79 -1.41
CA THR A 426 6.17 44.21 -1.02
C THR A 426 4.92 45.00 -1.41
N ALA A 427 4.84 46.29 -1.02
CA ALA A 427 3.73 47.14 -1.45
C ALA A 427 3.72 47.42 -2.96
N LYS A 428 4.79 47.12 -3.66
CA LYS A 428 4.87 47.24 -5.11
C LYS A 428 4.52 45.93 -5.77
N LYS A 429 3.54 45.97 -6.68
CA LYS A 429 3.16 44.81 -7.47
C LYS A 429 4.35 44.27 -8.29
N LYS A 430 4.61 42.98 -8.19
CA LYS A 430 5.65 42.24 -8.91
C LYS A 430 5.07 40.99 -9.55
N SER A 431 5.74 40.55 -10.62
CA SER A 431 5.46 39.27 -11.27
C SER A 431 6.43 38.22 -10.75
N TYR A 432 5.89 37.04 -10.44
CA TYR A 432 6.62 35.89 -9.96
C TYR A 432 6.44 34.72 -10.94
N SER A 433 7.44 33.87 -11.06
CA SER A 433 7.42 32.76 -12.02
C SER A 433 8.30 31.60 -11.55
N TYR A 434 7.75 30.40 -11.52
CA TYR A 434 8.41 29.18 -11.09
C TYR A 434 8.16 28.07 -12.11
N THR A 435 9.20 27.31 -12.43
CA THR A 435 9.09 26.14 -13.30
C THR A 435 9.31 24.87 -12.51
N PHE A 436 8.59 23.82 -12.88
CA PHE A 436 8.75 22.51 -12.29
C PHE A 436 8.53 21.42 -13.33
N ASP A 437 9.19 20.30 -13.14
CA ASP A 437 9.13 19.16 -14.02
C ASP A 437 8.14 18.11 -13.45
N MET A 438 7.11 17.78 -14.22
CA MET A 438 6.16 16.74 -13.85
C MET A 438 6.76 15.36 -14.12
N LYS A 439 7.50 14.84 -13.15
CA LYS A 439 8.10 13.50 -13.18
C LYS A 439 7.17 12.44 -12.63
N SER A 440 6.27 12.81 -11.71
CA SER A 440 5.22 11.95 -11.17
C SER A 440 4.21 11.52 -12.23
N ASP A 441 3.43 10.48 -11.96
CA ASP A 441 2.35 10.05 -12.83
C ASP A 441 1.38 11.18 -13.14
N SER A 442 0.71 11.09 -14.29
CA SER A 442 -0.24 12.12 -14.71
C SER A 442 -1.39 12.23 -13.72
N ASP A 443 -1.71 13.46 -13.32
CA ASP A 443 -2.76 13.78 -12.36
C ASP A 443 -3.82 14.67 -13.01
N PRO A 444 -5.11 14.26 -13.05
CA PRO A 444 -6.18 15.10 -13.58
C PRO A 444 -6.52 16.28 -12.68
N ASN A 445 -6.16 16.23 -11.38
CA ASN A 445 -6.60 17.13 -10.34
C ASN A 445 -5.47 17.89 -9.62
N GLY A 446 -4.40 18.24 -10.31
CA GLY A 446 -3.39 19.12 -9.74
C GLY A 446 -4.00 20.42 -9.22
N ARG A 447 -3.45 20.97 -8.14
CA ARG A 447 -3.96 22.14 -7.42
C ARG A 447 -2.87 23.20 -7.22
N VAL A 448 -3.12 24.41 -7.69
CA VAL A 448 -2.29 25.58 -7.34
C VAL A 448 -2.72 26.13 -5.98
N GLU A 449 -1.76 26.50 -5.15
CA GLU A 449 -1.95 26.99 -3.79
C GLU A 449 -1.21 28.27 -3.50
N PHE A 450 -1.87 29.15 -2.72
CA PHE A 450 -1.27 30.32 -2.08
C PHE A 450 -1.59 30.23 -0.58
N ASN A 451 -0.56 30.01 0.21
CA ASN A 451 -0.62 29.80 1.65
C ASN A 451 -0.11 31.03 2.37
N LEU A 452 -0.93 31.63 3.20
CA LEU A 452 -0.67 32.89 3.91
C LEU A 452 -0.59 32.69 5.43
N GLY A 453 -0.88 31.48 5.92
CA GLY A 453 -0.86 31.13 7.33
C GLY A 453 0.59 31.09 7.86
N ASN A 454 0.74 31.20 9.16
CA ASN A 454 2.03 31.02 9.89
C ASN A 454 3.25 31.77 9.30
N GLN A 455 3.02 32.88 8.61
CA GLN A 455 4.10 33.64 7.97
C GLN A 455 4.46 34.93 8.77
N GLY A 456 4.08 35.00 10.04
CA GLY A 456 4.40 36.11 10.96
C GLY A 456 3.78 37.45 10.57
N SER A 457 2.76 37.48 9.70
CA SER A 457 2.18 38.74 9.21
C SER A 457 0.70 38.58 8.90
N THR A 458 -0.08 39.59 9.24
CA THR A 458 -1.49 39.77 8.85
C THR A 458 -1.71 40.80 7.74
N ALA A 459 -0.63 41.35 7.14
CA ALA A 459 -0.75 42.32 6.04
C ALA A 459 -1.59 41.72 4.88
N GLY A 460 -2.52 42.52 4.33
CA GLY A 460 -3.36 42.11 3.21
C GLY A 460 -2.55 41.74 1.98
N VAL A 461 -3.01 40.72 1.27
CA VAL A 461 -2.34 40.18 0.06
C VAL A 461 -3.25 40.33 -1.14
N HIS A 462 -2.69 40.68 -2.29
CA HIS A 462 -3.40 40.88 -3.54
C HIS A 462 -2.74 40.07 -4.65
N ILE A 463 -3.53 39.21 -5.31
CA ILE A 463 -3.06 38.27 -6.34
C ILE A 463 -3.86 38.48 -7.63
N THR A 464 -3.17 38.46 -8.76
CA THR A 464 -3.82 38.48 -10.08
C THR A 464 -2.94 37.79 -11.14
N ASN A 465 -3.48 37.61 -12.34
CA ASN A 465 -2.78 37.04 -13.50
C ASN A 465 -2.14 35.67 -13.25
N VAL A 466 -2.84 34.79 -12.50
CA VAL A 466 -2.34 33.45 -12.18
C VAL A 466 -2.40 32.56 -13.40
N LYS A 467 -1.28 31.93 -13.75
CA LYS A 467 -1.20 31.04 -14.90
C LYS A 467 -0.44 29.77 -14.54
N VAL A 468 -0.97 28.65 -14.98
CA VAL A 468 -0.26 27.38 -15.03
C VAL A 468 -0.27 26.91 -16.48
N VAL A 469 0.91 26.82 -17.09
CA VAL A 469 1.06 26.50 -18.50
C VAL A 469 2.08 25.38 -18.71
N LYS A 470 1.87 24.51 -19.69
CA LYS A 470 2.91 23.60 -20.20
C LYS A 470 3.97 24.39 -20.94
N VAL A 471 5.25 24.13 -20.66
CA VAL A 471 6.38 24.82 -21.30
C VAL A 471 7.02 23.96 -22.38
N LYS A 472 7.42 22.75 -22.05
CA LYS A 472 8.09 21.82 -22.98
C LYS A 472 7.97 20.39 -22.51
N LYS A 473 8.17 19.43 -23.42
CA LYS A 473 8.41 18.03 -23.04
C LYS A 473 9.76 17.92 -22.36
N ILE A 474 9.83 17.11 -21.30
CA ILE A 474 11.06 16.70 -20.66
C ILE A 474 11.35 15.23 -21.01
N SER A 475 12.62 14.87 -21.03
CA SER A 475 12.99 13.47 -21.13
C SER A 475 12.86 12.85 -19.75
N LEU A 476 11.94 11.94 -19.57
CA LEU A 476 11.91 11.02 -18.44
C LEU A 476 12.98 9.96 -18.72
N LYS A 477 14.24 10.33 -18.58
CA LYS A 477 15.30 9.32 -18.52
C LYS A 477 15.17 8.65 -17.16
N GLU A 478 14.52 7.51 -17.14
CA GLU A 478 14.64 6.57 -16.02
C GLU A 478 16.11 6.10 -15.99
N GLU A 479 16.92 6.72 -15.20
CA GLU A 479 18.15 6.10 -14.73
C GLU A 479 17.70 5.07 -13.69
N LYS A 480 17.77 3.80 -14.10
CA LYS A 480 17.49 2.71 -13.16
C LYS A 480 18.50 2.81 -12.02
N THR A 481 18.01 2.70 -10.82
CA THR A 481 18.78 2.63 -9.58
C THR A 481 18.51 1.28 -8.90
N VAL A 482 19.09 1.03 -7.75
CA VAL A 482 18.65 -0.09 -6.90
C VAL A 482 17.20 0.15 -6.45
N ARG A 483 16.39 -0.89 -6.41
CA ARG A 483 15.00 -0.83 -5.92
C ARG A 483 14.96 -0.88 -4.38
N PRO A 484 13.84 -0.51 -3.74
CA PRO A 484 13.72 -0.53 -2.28
C PRO A 484 14.01 -1.89 -1.63
N ASP A 485 13.80 -3.00 -2.35
CA ASP A 485 14.13 -4.36 -1.91
C ASP A 485 15.59 -4.76 -2.17
N GLY A 486 16.44 -3.83 -2.60
CA GLY A 486 17.84 -4.06 -2.94
C GLY A 486 18.09 -4.71 -4.30
N ASN A 487 17.03 -4.99 -5.08
CA ASN A 487 17.16 -5.62 -6.39
C ASN A 487 17.49 -4.58 -7.48
N TYR A 488 18.50 -4.85 -8.29
CA TYR A 488 18.85 -4.06 -9.48
C TYR A 488 18.04 -4.46 -10.71
N VAL A 489 17.34 -5.62 -10.67
CA VAL A 489 16.46 -6.08 -11.74
C VAL A 489 15.04 -5.56 -11.47
N TYR A 490 14.52 -4.79 -12.39
CA TYR A 490 13.14 -4.28 -12.35
C TYR A 490 12.18 -5.38 -12.80
N ASN A 491 11.05 -5.51 -12.08
CA ASN A 491 10.04 -6.52 -12.38
C ASN A 491 10.61 -7.95 -12.51
N GLY A 492 11.50 -8.34 -11.57
CA GLY A 492 12.09 -9.68 -11.56
C GLY A 492 11.12 -10.80 -11.21
N GLU A 493 9.99 -10.46 -10.60
CA GLU A 493 8.90 -11.35 -10.20
C GLU A 493 7.74 -11.35 -11.22
N PHE A 494 7.88 -10.64 -12.33
CA PHE A 494 6.91 -10.59 -13.42
C PHE A 494 5.50 -10.18 -12.98
N GLN A 495 5.40 -9.14 -12.14
CA GLN A 495 4.14 -8.64 -11.59
C GLN A 495 3.66 -7.36 -12.29
N GLU A 496 4.59 -6.55 -12.81
CA GLU A 496 4.37 -5.16 -13.18
C GLU A 496 3.98 -4.97 -14.65
N GLY A 497 3.09 -4.02 -14.91
CA GLY A 497 2.60 -3.68 -16.24
C GLY A 497 1.47 -4.57 -16.73
N ALA A 498 0.71 -4.09 -17.73
CA ALA A 498 -0.52 -4.72 -18.20
C ALA A 498 -0.35 -6.17 -18.70
N ASP A 499 0.83 -6.50 -19.26
CA ASP A 499 1.20 -7.85 -19.67
C ASP A 499 2.18 -8.56 -18.71
N ARG A 500 2.47 -7.91 -17.58
CA ARG A 500 3.43 -8.34 -16.55
C ARG A 500 4.88 -8.42 -17.04
N LEU A 501 5.19 -7.75 -18.13
CA LEU A 501 6.52 -7.73 -18.77
C LEU A 501 7.14 -6.32 -18.79
N ASN A 502 6.69 -5.37 -17.95
CA ASN A 502 7.35 -4.07 -17.83
C ASN A 502 8.86 -4.27 -17.64
N TYR A 503 9.64 -3.41 -18.29
CA TYR A 503 11.11 -3.44 -18.34
C TYR A 503 11.73 -4.60 -19.12
N TRP A 504 10.97 -5.62 -19.52
CA TRP A 504 11.47 -6.76 -20.26
C TRP A 504 11.16 -6.65 -21.76
N THR A 505 12.18 -6.69 -22.58
CA THR A 505 12.04 -6.76 -24.03
C THR A 505 12.07 -8.21 -24.48
N VAL A 506 10.99 -8.63 -25.14
CA VAL A 506 10.83 -9.99 -25.68
C VAL A 506 11.11 -10.00 -27.19
N LYS A 507 12.05 -10.84 -27.62
CA LYS A 507 12.24 -11.21 -29.02
C LYS A 507 11.82 -12.66 -29.18
N LYS A 508 11.02 -12.97 -30.20
CA LYS A 508 10.58 -14.33 -30.55
C LYS A 508 10.40 -14.50 -32.04
N VAL A 509 10.51 -15.74 -32.50
CA VAL A 509 10.22 -16.13 -33.89
C VAL A 509 8.85 -16.79 -34.01
N LYS A 510 8.36 -16.96 -35.24
CA LYS A 510 7.07 -17.60 -35.51
C LYS A 510 6.96 -18.97 -34.84
N GLY A 511 5.84 -19.22 -34.18
CA GLY A 511 5.56 -20.47 -33.46
C GLY A 511 6.07 -20.50 -32.01
N ALA A 512 6.95 -19.59 -31.59
CA ALA A 512 7.31 -19.44 -30.18
C ALA A 512 6.35 -18.50 -29.42
N SER A 513 6.09 -18.81 -28.17
CA SER A 513 5.28 -17.99 -27.26
C SER A 513 6.08 -17.63 -26.00
N VAL A 514 6.04 -16.37 -25.62
CA VAL A 514 6.57 -15.86 -24.35
C VAL A 514 5.48 -15.02 -23.70
N LYS A 515 5.08 -15.39 -22.50
CA LYS A 515 4.06 -14.69 -21.71
C LYS A 515 4.27 -14.97 -20.22
N VAL A 516 3.68 -14.19 -19.36
CA VAL A 516 3.60 -14.49 -17.92
C VAL A 516 2.37 -15.37 -17.67
N THR A 517 2.54 -16.42 -16.87
CA THR A 517 1.42 -17.25 -16.41
C THR A 517 0.89 -16.71 -15.10
N ASN A 518 -0.39 -16.95 -14.84
CA ASN A 518 -1.01 -16.70 -13.55
C ASN A 518 -1.81 -17.96 -13.20
N THR A 519 -1.20 -18.86 -12.42
CA THR A 519 -1.85 -20.09 -11.98
C THR A 519 -1.72 -20.15 -10.47
N ASN A 520 -2.85 -20.08 -9.75
CA ASN A 520 -2.90 -20.06 -8.29
C ASN A 520 -1.96 -18.98 -7.70
N ASN A 521 -2.03 -17.78 -8.25
CA ASN A 521 -1.20 -16.61 -7.91
C ASN A 521 0.32 -16.79 -8.12
N VAL A 522 0.77 -17.90 -8.66
CA VAL A 522 2.16 -18.09 -9.09
C VAL A 522 2.32 -17.50 -10.49
N ARG A 523 3.00 -16.39 -10.56
CA ARG A 523 3.28 -15.66 -11.80
C ARG A 523 4.70 -15.93 -12.22
N GLN A 524 4.88 -16.48 -13.40
CA GLN A 524 6.17 -16.89 -13.92
C GLN A 524 6.24 -16.55 -15.40
N LEU A 525 7.40 -16.08 -15.86
CA LEU A 525 7.65 -16.03 -17.29
C LEU A 525 7.60 -17.44 -17.86
N LYS A 526 6.78 -17.67 -18.88
CA LYS A 526 6.67 -18.95 -19.60
C LYS A 526 7.02 -18.77 -21.06
N ALA A 527 8.09 -19.43 -21.52
CA ALA A 527 8.48 -19.50 -22.91
C ALA A 527 8.22 -20.89 -23.46
N VAL A 528 7.32 -21.01 -24.47
CA VAL A 528 7.05 -22.26 -25.20
C VAL A 528 7.71 -22.16 -26.56
N VAL A 529 8.64 -23.07 -26.82
CA VAL A 529 9.49 -23.03 -28.01
C VAL A 529 9.34 -24.33 -28.80
N PRO A 530 8.93 -24.28 -30.08
CA PRO A 530 8.76 -25.45 -30.91
C PRO A 530 10.10 -26.00 -31.40
N ALA A 531 10.10 -27.25 -31.91
CA ALA A 531 11.29 -27.93 -32.43
C ALA A 531 11.92 -27.25 -33.65
N SER A 532 11.16 -26.42 -34.35
CA SER A 532 11.63 -25.66 -35.53
C SER A 532 12.66 -24.58 -35.18
N VAL A 533 12.67 -24.08 -33.95
CA VAL A 533 13.62 -23.08 -33.48
C VAL A 533 14.96 -23.75 -33.16
N LYS A 534 16.06 -23.30 -33.80
CA LYS A 534 17.36 -23.93 -33.74
C LYS A 534 18.41 -23.15 -32.95
N LYS A 535 18.29 -21.84 -32.88
CA LYS A 535 19.25 -20.97 -32.19
C LYS A 535 18.71 -20.47 -30.87
N ALA A 536 19.51 -20.54 -29.83
CA ALA A 536 19.12 -20.02 -28.50
C ALA A 536 18.72 -18.56 -28.53
N SER A 537 19.39 -17.73 -29.34
CA SER A 537 19.14 -16.31 -29.54
C SER A 537 17.90 -15.95 -30.39
N ASP A 538 17.16 -16.95 -30.91
CA ASP A 538 15.93 -16.71 -31.65
C ASP A 538 14.73 -16.37 -30.73
N VAL A 539 14.83 -16.77 -29.47
CA VAL A 539 13.86 -16.38 -28.42
C VAL A 539 14.67 -15.83 -27.27
N THR A 540 14.49 -14.54 -26.98
CA THR A 540 15.20 -13.88 -25.88
C THR A 540 14.25 -13.03 -25.04
N VAL A 541 14.57 -12.94 -23.74
CA VAL A 541 13.97 -12.01 -22.79
C VAL A 541 15.10 -11.20 -22.18
N LYS A 542 15.04 -9.88 -22.32
CA LYS A 542 16.16 -8.99 -22.05
C LYS A 542 15.73 -7.77 -21.25
N GLN A 543 16.56 -7.40 -20.27
CA GLN A 543 16.48 -6.13 -19.58
C GLN A 543 17.80 -5.36 -19.73
N THR A 544 17.71 -4.08 -20.08
CA THR A 544 18.86 -3.19 -20.32
C THR A 544 18.96 -2.13 -19.23
N LYS A 545 20.11 -1.45 -19.19
CA LYS A 545 20.38 -0.35 -18.25
C LYS A 545 20.22 -0.75 -16.78
N ILE A 546 20.59 -1.98 -16.42
CA ILE A 546 20.65 -2.41 -15.02
C ILE A 546 21.82 -1.68 -14.37
N ALA A 547 21.58 -0.97 -13.27
CA ALA A 547 22.50 0.02 -12.68
C ALA A 547 23.67 -0.58 -11.88
N VAL A 548 24.17 -1.77 -12.27
CA VAL A 548 25.34 -2.36 -11.63
C VAL A 548 26.61 -1.58 -11.96
N LYS A 549 27.44 -1.33 -10.96
CA LYS A 549 28.71 -0.60 -11.04
C LYS A 549 29.91 -1.55 -11.18
N GLY A 550 30.89 -1.14 -11.96
CA GLY A 550 32.14 -1.89 -12.14
C GLY A 550 32.99 -1.92 -10.88
N GLY A 551 33.47 -3.12 -10.53
CA GLY A 551 34.29 -3.36 -9.34
C GLY A 551 33.53 -3.69 -8.08
N LYS A 552 32.20 -3.49 -8.03
CA LYS A 552 31.35 -3.97 -6.94
C LYS A 552 30.99 -5.45 -7.12
N ASN A 553 30.76 -6.15 -6.03
CA ASN A 553 30.38 -7.56 -6.02
C ASN A 553 28.87 -7.69 -5.86
N TYR A 554 28.27 -8.51 -6.71
CA TYR A 554 26.84 -8.80 -6.72
C TYR A 554 26.59 -10.30 -6.72
N VAL A 555 25.42 -10.70 -6.24
CA VAL A 555 24.87 -12.04 -6.44
C VAL A 555 23.75 -11.93 -7.47
N PHE A 556 23.92 -12.59 -8.61
CA PHE A 556 22.88 -12.77 -9.61
C PHE A 556 22.15 -14.08 -9.35
N SER A 557 20.83 -14.06 -9.21
CA SER A 557 20.03 -15.26 -9.00
C SER A 557 18.71 -15.21 -9.77
N PHE A 558 18.15 -16.39 -10.04
CA PHE A 558 16.82 -16.56 -10.62
C PHE A 558 16.34 -17.99 -10.40
N ASP A 559 15.03 -18.17 -10.38
CA ASP A 559 14.38 -19.47 -10.37
C ASP A 559 14.05 -19.90 -11.80
N ALA A 560 14.35 -21.15 -12.15
CA ALA A 560 14.01 -21.66 -13.47
C ALA A 560 13.79 -23.17 -13.51
N LYS A 561 12.98 -23.60 -14.49
CA LYS A 561 12.81 -25.00 -14.92
C LYS A 561 12.58 -25.09 -16.42
N ARG A 562 12.84 -26.25 -17.00
CA ARG A 562 12.50 -26.55 -18.39
C ARG A 562 11.92 -27.95 -18.51
N THR A 563 10.80 -28.05 -19.23
CA THR A 563 10.07 -29.30 -19.48
C THR A 563 9.90 -29.55 -20.97
N GLY A 564 9.51 -30.77 -21.35
CA GLY A 564 9.19 -31.10 -22.75
C GLY A 564 10.41 -31.30 -23.65
N THR A 565 11.62 -31.42 -23.10
CA THR A 565 12.85 -31.63 -23.86
C THR A 565 13.94 -32.32 -23.04
N LYS A 566 14.87 -33.03 -23.74
CA LYS A 566 16.15 -33.51 -23.15
C LYS A 566 17.23 -32.42 -23.11
N ASN A 567 17.11 -31.38 -23.92
CA ASN A 567 18.03 -30.24 -23.89
C ASN A 567 17.69 -29.29 -22.76
N GLN A 568 18.45 -29.37 -21.71
CA GLN A 568 18.24 -28.57 -20.50
C GLN A 568 19.16 -27.33 -20.44
N THR A 569 20.02 -27.08 -21.44
CA THR A 569 20.91 -25.92 -21.39
C THR A 569 20.20 -24.64 -21.78
N MET A 570 20.28 -23.64 -20.93
CA MET A 570 19.88 -22.25 -21.16
C MET A 570 21.15 -21.37 -21.17
N ILE A 571 21.18 -20.37 -22.04
CA ILE A 571 22.23 -19.36 -22.03
C ILE A 571 21.73 -18.10 -21.38
N VAL A 572 22.50 -17.56 -20.43
CA VAL A 572 22.25 -16.29 -19.80
C VAL A 572 23.47 -15.39 -20.01
N LYS A 573 23.23 -14.15 -20.48
CA LYS A 573 24.29 -13.15 -20.65
C LYS A 573 24.06 -12.01 -19.69
N LEU A 574 25.09 -11.63 -18.96
CA LEU A 574 25.03 -10.52 -17.99
C LEU A 574 26.39 -9.84 -17.87
N ALA A 575 26.44 -8.53 -18.01
CA ALA A 575 27.64 -7.69 -17.84
C ALA A 575 28.87 -8.22 -18.60
N GLY A 576 28.66 -8.70 -19.84
CA GLY A 576 29.68 -9.26 -20.68
C GLY A 576 30.09 -10.72 -20.39
N LYS A 577 29.55 -11.31 -19.32
CA LYS A 577 29.74 -12.75 -19.02
C LYS A 577 28.63 -13.58 -19.68
N THR A 578 28.94 -14.85 -19.99
CA THR A 578 28.00 -15.83 -20.54
C THR A 578 27.95 -17.05 -19.63
N TYR A 579 26.75 -17.35 -19.11
CA TYR A 579 26.50 -18.50 -18.26
C TYR A 579 25.77 -19.58 -19.08
N LYS A 580 26.27 -20.82 -19.06
CA LYS A 580 25.56 -21.99 -19.58
C LYS A 580 24.89 -22.71 -18.40
N VAL A 581 23.58 -22.52 -18.26
CA VAL A 581 22.85 -23.03 -17.11
C VAL A 581 22.11 -24.31 -17.47
N LYS A 582 22.41 -25.38 -16.78
CA LYS A 582 21.73 -26.68 -16.96
C LYS A 582 20.47 -26.71 -16.10
N LEU A 583 19.30 -26.48 -16.72
CA LEU A 583 18.00 -26.51 -16.08
C LEU A 583 17.56 -27.93 -15.73
N THR A 584 16.59 -28.04 -14.82
CA THR A 584 15.92 -29.29 -14.48
C THR A 584 14.42 -29.21 -14.79
N GLY A 585 13.70 -30.34 -14.74
CA GLY A 585 12.24 -30.39 -14.86
C GLY A 585 11.51 -29.81 -13.64
N LYS A 586 12.19 -29.63 -12.51
CA LYS A 586 11.67 -29.01 -11.29
C LYS A 586 12.24 -27.60 -11.16
N MET A 587 11.46 -26.67 -10.61
CA MET A 587 11.90 -25.31 -10.31
C MET A 587 13.09 -25.37 -9.34
N LYS A 588 14.17 -24.66 -9.64
CA LYS A 588 15.36 -24.50 -8.81
C LYS A 588 15.89 -23.08 -8.91
N THR A 589 16.48 -22.62 -7.83
CA THR A 589 17.22 -21.37 -7.78
C THR A 589 18.65 -21.60 -8.31
N TYR A 590 19.06 -20.73 -9.22
CA TYR A 590 20.42 -20.67 -9.76
C TYR A 590 21.07 -19.38 -9.26
N LYS A 591 22.29 -19.48 -8.70
CA LYS A 591 23.04 -18.35 -8.14
C LYS A 591 24.41 -18.25 -8.79
N PHE A 592 24.87 -17.03 -9.03
CA PHE A 592 26.15 -16.72 -9.65
C PHE A 592 26.74 -15.46 -9.03
N GLU A 593 28.01 -15.48 -8.71
CA GLU A 593 28.73 -14.26 -8.34
C GLU A 593 29.02 -13.42 -9.59
N LEU A 594 28.84 -12.13 -9.45
CA LEU A 594 29.02 -11.16 -10.50
C LEU A 594 29.86 -9.99 -10.00
N THR A 595 31.05 -9.80 -10.58
CA THR A 595 31.81 -8.56 -10.44
C THR A 595 31.98 -7.97 -11.85
N PRO A 596 31.22 -6.92 -12.20
CA PRO A 596 31.35 -6.27 -13.50
C PRO A 596 32.76 -5.65 -13.64
N LYS A 597 33.24 -5.56 -14.86
CA LYS A 597 34.57 -4.94 -15.13
C LYS A 597 34.59 -3.50 -14.65
N LYS A 598 35.73 -3.04 -14.11
CA LYS A 598 35.92 -1.65 -13.69
C LYS A 598 35.52 -0.68 -14.83
N GLY A 599 34.80 0.38 -14.49
CA GLY A 599 34.24 1.35 -15.46
C GLY A 599 32.89 0.97 -16.06
N THR A 600 32.30 -0.19 -15.70
CA THR A 600 30.92 -0.52 -16.06
C THR A 600 29.96 0.43 -15.32
N LYS A 601 29.10 1.15 -16.04
CA LYS A 601 28.06 2.03 -15.47
C LYS A 601 26.67 1.39 -15.48
N SER A 602 26.46 0.41 -16.35
CA SER A 602 25.21 -0.38 -16.41
C SER A 602 25.45 -1.69 -17.16
N ALA A 603 24.54 -2.65 -16.97
CA ALA A 603 24.58 -3.94 -17.65
C ALA A 603 23.28 -4.24 -18.40
N THR A 604 23.38 -5.24 -19.27
CA THR A 604 22.26 -5.91 -19.91
C THR A 604 22.21 -7.35 -19.42
N LEU A 605 21.02 -7.78 -18.96
CA LEU A 605 20.69 -9.18 -18.68
C LEU A 605 19.88 -9.73 -19.85
N GLU A 606 20.27 -10.87 -20.39
CA GLU A 606 19.59 -11.55 -21.50
C GLU A 606 19.48 -13.05 -21.24
N PHE A 607 18.26 -13.55 -21.18
CA PHE A 607 17.95 -14.97 -21.20
C PHE A 607 17.73 -15.42 -22.65
N GLN A 608 18.50 -16.39 -23.14
CA GLN A 608 18.35 -17.00 -24.46
C GLN A 608 17.62 -18.33 -24.34
N LEU A 609 16.37 -18.36 -24.81
CA LEU A 609 15.41 -19.43 -24.55
C LEU A 609 15.10 -20.29 -25.77
N GLY A 610 15.76 -20.06 -26.89
CA GLY A 610 15.48 -20.66 -28.20
C GLY A 610 15.86 -22.14 -28.33
N ALA A 611 15.43 -22.98 -27.37
CA ALA A 611 15.54 -24.44 -27.45
C ALA A 611 14.17 -25.08 -27.28
N LYS A 612 13.87 -26.17 -28.01
CA LYS A 612 12.60 -26.92 -27.87
C LYS A 612 12.25 -27.16 -26.41
N GLY A 613 10.98 -26.92 -26.06
CA GLY A 613 10.45 -27.17 -24.73
C GLY A 613 9.79 -25.95 -24.12
N THR A 614 9.38 -26.11 -22.87
CA THR A 614 8.76 -25.02 -22.10
C THR A 614 9.70 -24.62 -20.97
N THR A 615 10.17 -23.38 -20.98
CA THR A 615 11.01 -22.80 -19.94
C THR A 615 10.17 -21.87 -19.08
N TYR A 616 10.34 -21.97 -17.76
CA TYR A 616 9.78 -21.04 -16.78
C TYR A 616 10.92 -20.32 -16.09
N ILE A 617 10.77 -19.03 -15.85
CA ILE A 617 11.71 -18.17 -15.11
C ILE A 617 10.92 -17.32 -14.13
N ASP A 618 11.50 -17.12 -12.94
CA ASP A 618 10.90 -16.32 -11.87
C ASP A 618 12.00 -15.77 -10.95
N ASN A 619 11.65 -14.86 -10.02
CA ASN A 619 12.50 -14.35 -8.95
C ASN A 619 13.90 -13.92 -9.45
N VAL A 620 13.94 -13.16 -10.53
CA VAL A 620 15.20 -12.67 -11.11
C VAL A 620 15.75 -11.54 -10.28
N ARG A 621 16.93 -11.73 -9.69
CA ARG A 621 17.54 -10.77 -8.77
C ARG A 621 19.02 -10.54 -9.09
N ILE A 622 19.44 -9.30 -8.98
CA ILE A 622 20.84 -8.90 -8.87
C ILE A 622 20.90 -8.05 -7.59
N MET A 623 21.56 -8.58 -6.58
CA MET A 623 21.69 -7.94 -5.26
C MET A 623 23.17 -7.64 -5.03
N GLU A 624 23.48 -6.54 -4.37
CA GLU A 624 24.85 -6.36 -3.87
C GLU A 624 25.21 -7.51 -2.93
N ASN A 625 26.47 -7.91 -2.94
CA ASN A 625 26.98 -8.93 -2.01
C ASN A 625 27.27 -8.26 -0.66
N GLY A 626 26.24 -7.67 -0.07
CA GLY A 626 26.22 -7.01 1.21
C GLY A 626 24.80 -7.11 1.79
N LEU A 627 24.66 -6.92 3.09
CA LEU A 627 23.37 -7.01 3.79
C LEU A 627 22.68 -5.65 3.90
N ILE A 628 23.41 -4.56 3.64
CA ILE A 628 22.88 -3.18 3.62
C ILE A 628 22.56 -2.80 2.19
N ILE A 629 21.37 -2.26 1.99
CA ILE A 629 20.90 -1.76 0.69
C ILE A 629 21.38 -0.33 0.52
N ASN A 630 21.98 -0.03 -0.66
CA ASN A 630 22.33 1.35 -1.02
C ASN A 630 23.23 2.07 0.01
N GLY A 631 24.14 1.35 0.63
CA GLY A 631 25.02 1.92 1.67
C GLY A 631 25.98 3.01 1.19
N ASP A 632 26.13 3.18 -0.14
CA ASP A 632 26.87 4.27 -0.81
C ASP A 632 25.96 5.44 -1.24
N PHE A 633 24.72 5.49 -0.80
CA PHE A 633 23.71 6.48 -1.11
C PHE A 633 23.59 6.88 -2.60
N SER A 634 24.10 6.06 -3.51
CA SER A 634 24.06 6.32 -4.96
C SER A 634 22.65 6.31 -5.54
N ALA A 635 21.66 5.79 -4.80
CA ALA A 635 20.24 5.80 -5.11
C ALA A 635 19.46 6.70 -4.13
N GLY A 636 20.04 7.78 -3.67
CA GLY A 636 19.41 8.68 -2.70
C GLY A 636 19.16 8.01 -1.36
N MET A 637 17.99 8.20 -0.79
CA MET A 637 17.57 7.60 0.48
C MET A 637 16.98 6.19 0.35
N THR A 638 17.04 5.57 -0.83
CA THR A 638 16.47 4.22 -1.04
C THR A 638 16.95 3.24 0.05
N GLY A 639 16.01 2.67 0.78
CA GLY A 639 16.27 1.74 1.88
C GLY A 639 16.55 2.43 3.23
N PHE A 640 16.76 3.73 3.27
CA PHE A 640 17.05 4.49 4.49
C PHE A 640 15.92 5.42 4.89
N GLU A 641 15.81 5.68 6.17
CA GLU A 641 14.93 6.66 6.78
C GLU A 641 15.74 7.62 7.66
N ALA A 642 15.54 8.93 7.48
CA ALA A 642 16.01 9.96 8.40
C ALA A 642 14.85 10.35 9.34
N TRP A 643 15.05 10.20 10.63
CA TRP A 643 14.02 10.43 11.63
C TRP A 643 14.49 11.36 12.75
N ALA A 644 13.59 12.19 13.26
CA ALA A 644 13.83 12.98 14.45
C ALA A 644 12.54 13.09 15.29
N ASN A 645 12.72 13.11 16.62
CA ASN A 645 11.63 13.32 17.59
C ASN A 645 10.89 14.65 17.30
N ASN A 646 11.62 15.68 16.92
CA ASN A 646 11.06 16.91 16.34
C ASN A 646 11.55 17.04 14.88
N PRO A 647 10.69 16.78 13.87
CA PRO A 647 11.09 16.83 12.47
C PRO A 647 11.67 18.18 12.00
N GLY A 648 11.31 19.27 12.68
CA GLY A 648 11.84 20.60 12.37
C GLY A 648 13.31 20.82 12.77
N ASP A 649 13.89 19.91 13.55
CA ASP A 649 15.29 20.00 14.01
C ASP A 649 16.28 19.42 13.00
N ILE A 650 15.82 18.72 11.98
CA ILE A 650 16.67 18.13 10.95
C ILE A 650 16.31 18.59 9.53
N SER A 651 17.31 18.58 8.68
CA SER A 651 17.16 18.52 7.21
C SER A 651 18.32 17.71 6.65
N TYR A 652 18.12 17.07 5.51
CA TYR A 652 19.19 16.27 4.92
C TYR A 652 19.30 16.48 3.41
N VAL A 653 20.47 16.17 2.89
CA VAL A 653 20.77 16.13 1.47
C VAL A 653 21.60 14.89 1.15
N ILE A 654 21.49 14.39 -0.07
CA ILE A 654 22.48 13.48 -0.61
C ILE A 654 23.50 14.35 -1.36
N ASP A 655 24.67 14.47 -0.78
CA ASP A 655 25.76 15.24 -1.38
C ASP A 655 26.40 14.40 -2.49
N THR A 656 26.36 14.91 -3.72
CA THR A 656 26.91 14.27 -4.91
C THR A 656 28.22 14.94 -5.31
N LEU A 657 29.27 14.69 -4.55
CA LEU A 657 30.61 15.20 -4.87
C LEU A 657 31.36 14.25 -5.81
N LYS A 658 31.55 14.64 -7.08
CA LYS A 658 32.51 14.03 -8.06
C LYS A 658 32.37 12.51 -8.27
N GLU A 659 31.21 11.98 -8.56
CA GLU A 659 30.91 10.54 -8.79
C GLU A 659 30.71 9.72 -7.50
N ASP A 660 30.77 10.31 -6.30
CA ASP A 660 30.46 9.70 -5.02
C ASP A 660 29.25 10.37 -4.40
N SER A 661 28.45 9.65 -3.63
CA SER A 661 27.25 10.16 -2.99
C SER A 661 27.33 9.88 -1.49
N ALA A 662 27.06 10.85 -0.66
CA ALA A 662 27.04 10.68 0.78
C ALA A 662 25.76 11.26 1.37
N PHE A 663 25.22 10.61 2.37
CA PHE A 663 24.14 11.18 3.18
C PHE A 663 24.72 12.23 4.12
N CYS A 664 24.16 13.44 4.10
CA CYS A 664 24.52 14.52 5.02
C CYS A 664 23.28 15.12 5.67
N MET A 665 23.24 15.12 7.01
CA MET A 665 22.13 15.62 7.81
C MET A 665 22.56 16.87 8.57
N ASP A 666 21.88 17.97 8.33
CA ASP A 666 21.94 19.19 9.14
C ASP A 666 21.06 18.98 10.37
N ILE A 667 21.64 19.14 11.56
CA ILE A 667 20.98 19.00 12.85
C ILE A 667 20.99 20.33 13.56
N LYS A 668 19.83 20.86 13.92
CA LYS A 668 19.68 22.12 14.66
C LYS A 668 19.69 21.91 16.17
N ASN A 669 19.13 20.76 16.60
CA ASN A 669 19.04 20.37 17.98
C ASN A 669 19.02 18.83 18.05
N THR A 670 19.91 18.28 18.84
CA THR A 670 20.02 16.81 19.02
C THR A 670 18.93 16.21 19.89
N GLY A 671 18.10 17.03 20.55
CA GLY A 671 17.26 16.55 21.65
C GLY A 671 18.10 16.12 22.87
N ASP A 672 17.49 15.48 23.84
CA ASP A 672 18.12 15.05 25.12
C ASP A 672 18.39 13.55 25.20
N GLN A 673 18.01 12.78 24.17
CA GLN A 673 18.28 11.36 24.04
C GLN A 673 19.13 11.06 22.80
N ASP A 674 19.90 9.98 22.83
CA ASP A 674 20.75 9.59 21.70
C ASP A 674 19.93 9.22 20.45
N TRP A 675 18.75 8.65 20.62
CA TRP A 675 17.83 8.23 19.54
C TRP A 675 16.91 9.36 19.02
N HIS A 676 16.95 10.58 19.59
CA HIS A 676 16.09 11.68 19.14
C HIS A 676 16.39 12.17 17.72
N VAL A 677 17.54 11.80 17.15
CA VAL A 677 17.88 11.99 15.74
C VAL A 677 18.53 10.73 15.23
N GLN A 678 17.99 10.17 14.16
CA GLN A 678 18.45 8.89 13.62
C GLN A 678 18.53 8.85 12.09
N LEU A 679 19.50 8.08 11.57
CA LEU A 679 19.49 7.50 10.24
C LEU A 679 19.36 5.98 10.43
N LYS A 680 18.35 5.36 9.80
CA LYS A 680 18.08 3.94 9.99
C LYS A 680 17.74 3.21 8.70
N GLN A 681 18.01 1.91 8.68
CA GLN A 681 17.53 0.95 7.67
C GLN A 681 16.95 -0.26 8.39
N THR A 682 15.72 -0.65 8.05
CA THR A 682 15.03 -1.83 8.59
C THR A 682 15.05 -2.99 7.60
N GLY A 683 14.72 -4.20 8.08
CA GLY A 683 14.69 -5.38 7.21
C GLY A 683 16.09 -5.97 6.95
N VAL A 684 17.08 -5.64 7.76
CA VAL A 684 18.42 -6.25 7.70
C VAL A 684 18.35 -7.63 8.33
N LYS A 685 18.68 -8.69 7.54
CA LYS A 685 18.65 -10.06 8.06
C LYS A 685 19.93 -10.39 8.81
N LEU A 686 19.82 -10.70 10.10
CA LEU A 686 20.89 -11.28 10.91
C LEU A 686 20.55 -12.72 11.27
N GLU A 687 21.52 -13.64 11.07
CA GLU A 687 21.36 -15.07 11.34
C GLU A 687 22.07 -15.44 12.63
N LYS A 688 21.42 -16.25 13.47
CA LYS A 688 21.97 -16.76 14.73
C LYS A 688 23.33 -17.42 14.51
N ASP A 689 24.25 -17.20 15.46
CA ASP A 689 25.62 -17.72 15.49
C ASP A 689 26.52 -17.31 14.30
N GLN A 690 26.07 -16.33 13.50
CA GLN A 690 26.85 -15.79 12.40
C GLN A 690 27.66 -14.57 12.86
N ASN A 691 28.94 -14.54 12.46
CA ASN A 691 29.80 -13.37 12.62
C ASN A 691 29.56 -12.35 11.52
N TYR A 692 29.56 -11.08 11.91
CA TYR A 692 29.37 -9.96 10.99
C TYR A 692 30.45 -8.91 11.20
N LYS A 693 30.83 -8.25 10.10
CA LYS A 693 31.65 -7.06 10.11
C LYS A 693 30.87 -5.91 9.50
N ILE A 694 30.67 -4.86 10.26
CA ILE A 694 30.16 -3.57 9.77
C ILE A 694 31.32 -2.63 9.50
N THR A 695 31.26 -1.91 8.39
CA THR A 695 32.19 -0.84 8.03
C THR A 695 31.38 0.34 7.47
N PHE A 696 31.74 1.55 7.82
CA PHE A 696 31.16 2.76 7.27
C PHE A 696 32.15 3.92 7.37
N LYS A 697 31.88 5.00 6.62
CA LYS A 697 32.58 6.28 6.74
C LYS A 697 31.67 7.29 7.40
N ALA A 698 32.25 8.14 8.23
CA ALA A 698 31.53 9.27 8.82
C ALA A 698 32.44 10.48 9.03
N LYS A 699 31.82 11.68 9.01
CA LYS A 699 32.42 12.96 9.41
C LYS A 699 31.36 13.87 9.99
N SER A 700 31.80 14.90 10.73
CA SER A 700 30.94 15.98 11.21
C SER A 700 31.73 17.30 11.20
N ASP A 701 31.08 18.42 10.88
CA ASP A 701 31.70 19.76 10.96
C ASP A 701 31.89 20.23 12.41
N LEU A 702 31.29 19.53 13.37
CA LEU A 702 31.51 19.68 14.81
C LEU A 702 32.01 18.36 15.38
N ASP A 703 33.09 18.39 16.18
CA ASP A 703 33.58 17.20 16.87
C ASP A 703 32.52 16.71 17.87
N ARG A 704 32.05 15.46 17.67
CA ARG A 704 30.99 14.84 18.47
C ARG A 704 31.07 13.34 18.43
N ASP A 705 30.33 12.69 19.31
CA ASP A 705 30.10 11.25 19.23
C ASP A 705 28.80 10.94 18.47
N ILE A 706 28.78 9.81 17.75
CA ILE A 706 27.60 9.16 17.22
C ILE A 706 27.52 7.76 17.81
N LYS A 707 26.34 7.15 17.78
CA LYS A 707 26.12 5.76 18.21
C LYS A 707 25.64 4.94 17.03
N PHE A 708 26.03 3.68 16.97
CA PHE A 708 25.61 2.72 15.96
C PHE A 708 25.03 1.48 16.64
N ALA A 709 23.91 0.95 16.13
CA ALA A 709 23.30 -0.25 16.68
C ALA A 709 22.59 -1.12 15.63
N PHE A 710 22.55 -2.42 15.93
CA PHE A 710 21.58 -3.37 15.38
C PHE A 710 20.63 -3.81 16.50
N GLN A 711 19.32 -3.72 16.25
CA GLN A 711 18.31 -4.02 17.27
C GLN A 711 17.04 -4.57 16.62
N ARG A 712 16.15 -5.15 17.40
CA ARG A 712 14.81 -5.52 16.94
C ARG A 712 14.08 -4.30 16.40
N ASN A 713 13.21 -4.52 15.43
CA ASN A 713 12.31 -3.48 14.97
C ASN A 713 11.06 -3.46 15.87
N GLY A 714 11.09 -2.63 16.90
CA GLY A 714 10.04 -2.55 17.91
C GLY A 714 8.68 -2.11 17.36
N LEU A 715 8.64 -1.43 16.21
CA LEU A 715 7.38 -1.11 15.52
C LEU A 715 6.65 -2.35 14.96
N LYS A 716 7.34 -3.50 14.90
CA LYS A 716 6.80 -4.77 14.38
C LYS A 716 6.74 -5.88 15.43
N ARG A 717 7.22 -5.64 16.65
CA ARG A 717 7.30 -6.66 17.71
C ARG A 717 7.04 -6.04 19.07
N THR A 718 6.38 -6.82 19.91
CA THR A 718 6.13 -6.45 21.31
C THR A 718 6.78 -7.44 22.26
N THR A 719 7.15 -6.95 23.43
CA THR A 719 7.56 -7.74 24.57
C THR A 719 6.36 -8.47 25.18
N ALA A 720 6.59 -9.38 26.11
CA ALA A 720 5.53 -10.18 26.76
C ALA A 720 4.50 -9.32 27.53
N ASP A 721 4.84 -8.11 27.91
CA ASP A 721 3.99 -7.12 28.57
C ASP A 721 3.35 -6.12 27.61
N GLY A 722 3.52 -6.31 26.30
CA GLY A 722 2.86 -5.51 25.24
C GLY A 722 3.59 -4.23 24.85
N ALA A 723 4.78 -3.95 25.41
CA ALA A 723 5.60 -2.81 25.00
C ALA A 723 6.36 -3.10 23.69
N GLU A 724 6.78 -2.06 22.96
CA GLU A 724 7.64 -2.20 21.79
C GLU A 724 8.96 -2.87 22.14
N ASP A 725 9.37 -3.90 21.38
CA ASP A 725 10.58 -4.66 21.63
C ASP A 725 11.77 -4.13 20.82
N TRP A 726 12.58 -3.31 21.43
CA TRP A 726 13.82 -2.73 20.90
C TRP A 726 15.08 -3.45 21.40
N THR A 727 15.03 -4.76 21.64
CA THR A 727 16.19 -5.53 22.10
C THR A 727 17.39 -5.29 21.18
N VAL A 728 18.51 -4.86 21.80
CA VAL A 728 19.76 -4.58 21.08
C VAL A 728 20.55 -5.87 20.87
N TYR A 729 20.95 -6.13 19.61
CA TYR A 729 21.81 -7.26 19.25
C TYR A 729 23.29 -6.89 19.27
N PHE A 730 23.61 -5.69 18.85
CA PHE A 730 24.93 -5.11 18.87
C PHE A 730 24.83 -3.59 18.91
N GLU A 731 25.70 -2.94 19.69
CA GLU A 731 25.88 -1.50 19.64
C GLU A 731 27.35 -1.11 19.84
N ASP A 732 27.73 0.00 19.17
CA ASP A 732 28.91 0.79 19.45
C ASP A 732 28.47 2.15 19.95
N GLY A 733 28.56 2.38 21.24
CA GLY A 733 27.83 3.42 21.95
C GLY A 733 28.42 4.81 21.84
N GLN A 734 29.72 4.96 21.49
CA GLN A 734 30.39 6.27 21.36
C GLN A 734 31.48 6.20 20.29
N ILE A 735 31.13 6.64 19.09
CA ILE A 735 32.02 6.68 17.93
C ILE A 735 32.37 8.14 17.69
N PRO A 736 33.65 8.57 17.95
CA PRO A 736 34.04 9.98 17.78
C PRO A 736 34.12 10.32 16.28
N VAL A 737 33.37 11.31 15.85
CA VAL A 737 33.40 11.85 14.48
C VAL A 737 33.94 13.28 14.49
N THR A 738 34.73 13.62 13.47
CA THR A 738 35.41 14.89 13.33
C THR A 738 35.23 15.41 11.88
N LYS A 739 35.83 16.56 11.56
CA LYS A 739 35.70 17.19 10.24
C LYS A 739 36.19 16.35 9.06
N ASP A 740 37.10 15.43 9.33
CA ASP A 740 37.67 14.60 8.28
C ASP A 740 36.92 13.27 8.18
N TRP A 741 36.74 12.79 6.95
CA TRP A 741 36.22 11.45 6.71
C TRP A 741 37.11 10.39 7.36
N LYS A 742 36.52 9.56 8.21
CA LYS A 742 37.18 8.39 8.79
C LYS A 742 36.35 7.14 8.51
N THR A 743 37.07 6.04 8.34
CA THR A 743 36.44 4.71 8.23
C THR A 743 36.39 4.07 9.60
N TYR A 744 35.20 3.61 9.97
CA TYR A 744 34.91 2.90 11.21
C TYR A 744 34.58 1.45 10.87
N SER A 745 34.90 0.54 11.78
CA SER A 745 34.63 -0.89 11.59
C SER A 745 34.47 -1.58 12.95
N ALA A 746 33.46 -2.43 13.04
CA ALA A 746 33.25 -3.30 14.18
C ALA A 746 32.90 -4.73 13.74
N ILE A 747 33.18 -5.70 14.61
CA ILE A 747 32.84 -7.11 14.41
C ILE A 747 31.96 -7.56 15.55
N PHE A 748 30.90 -8.31 15.24
CA PHE A 748 30.00 -8.88 16.24
C PHE A 748 29.47 -10.24 15.81
N THR A 749 28.99 -11.01 16.77
CA THR A 749 28.30 -12.28 16.55
C THR A 749 26.84 -12.12 16.94
N MET A 750 25.93 -12.49 16.05
CA MET A 750 24.50 -12.54 16.37
C MET A 750 24.21 -13.72 17.29
N LYS A 751 23.97 -13.47 18.57
CA LYS A 751 23.71 -14.51 19.58
C LYS A 751 22.25 -14.89 19.71
N GLU A 752 21.37 -13.97 19.36
CA GLU A 752 19.92 -14.16 19.40
C GLU A 752 19.43 -14.98 18.20
N ASP A 753 18.18 -15.38 18.23
CA ASP A 753 17.55 -16.09 17.11
C ASP A 753 17.59 -15.25 15.82
N THR A 754 17.62 -15.95 14.69
CA THR A 754 17.62 -15.31 13.36
C THR A 754 16.51 -14.30 13.23
N ASP A 755 16.85 -13.06 12.91
CA ASP A 755 15.92 -11.96 12.68
C ASP A 755 16.08 -11.41 11.27
N ALA A 756 14.99 -11.42 10.51
CA ALA A 756 14.94 -10.90 9.14
C ALA A 756 14.49 -9.43 9.07
N GLU A 757 14.08 -8.86 10.20
CA GLU A 757 13.49 -7.52 10.31
C GLU A 757 14.32 -6.59 11.21
N THR A 758 15.61 -6.92 11.43
CA THR A 758 16.49 -6.10 12.27
C THR A 758 16.54 -4.66 11.78
N SER A 759 16.50 -3.72 12.73
CA SER A 759 16.77 -2.31 12.47
C SER A 759 18.26 -2.01 12.69
N MET A 760 18.92 -1.49 11.67
CA MET A 760 20.22 -0.85 11.76
C MET A 760 20.01 0.64 11.98
N SER A 761 20.65 1.25 12.96
CA SER A 761 20.50 2.67 13.25
C SER A 761 21.82 3.36 13.58
N PHE A 762 21.98 4.57 13.05
CA PHE A 762 22.91 5.57 13.55
C PHE A 762 22.12 6.55 14.40
N SER A 763 22.40 6.62 15.69
CA SER A 763 21.85 7.62 16.60
C SER A 763 22.75 8.87 16.57
N LEU A 764 22.16 9.98 16.18
CA LEU A 764 22.80 11.29 16.00
C LEU A 764 22.26 12.32 16.99
N GLY A 765 21.49 11.89 17.98
CA GLY A 765 20.94 12.72 19.04
C GLY A 765 21.98 13.03 20.12
N ALA A 766 21.56 13.13 21.38
CA ALA A 766 22.42 13.45 22.54
C ALA A 766 23.23 12.21 22.99
N VAL A 767 24.14 11.74 22.16
CA VAL A 767 25.00 10.59 22.48
C VAL A 767 25.89 10.89 23.68
N GLY A 768 25.95 9.92 24.64
CA GLY A 768 26.64 10.13 25.93
C GLY A 768 26.01 11.20 26.82
N GLY A 769 24.72 11.53 26.60
CA GLY A 769 23.97 12.56 27.32
C GLY A 769 24.37 14.00 26.95
N LYS A 770 25.12 14.19 25.86
CA LYS A 770 25.58 15.51 25.39
C LYS A 770 24.59 16.09 24.40
N GLN A 771 23.72 16.96 24.85
CA GLN A 771 22.84 17.73 23.98
C GLN A 771 23.65 18.80 23.22
N ILE A 772 23.42 18.94 21.91
CA ILE A 772 24.01 19.95 21.03
C ILE A 772 22.89 20.76 20.41
N THR A 773 22.92 22.07 20.63
CA THR A 773 21.95 23.03 20.09
C THR A 773 22.55 23.91 19.00
N ASP A 774 23.86 23.82 18.79
CA ASP A 774 24.52 24.48 17.68
C ASP A 774 24.25 23.72 16.39
N LYS A 775 23.81 24.45 15.36
CA LYS A 775 23.61 23.84 14.04
C LYS A 775 24.91 23.25 13.52
N HIS A 776 24.86 21.98 13.17
CA HIS A 776 26.00 21.25 12.62
C HIS A 776 25.54 20.16 11.64
N THR A 777 26.48 19.64 10.85
CA THR A 777 26.20 18.63 9.84
C THR A 777 26.95 17.33 10.16
N VAL A 778 26.26 16.20 10.10
CA VAL A 778 26.86 14.86 10.15
C VAL A 778 26.68 14.19 8.80
N CYS A 779 27.78 13.66 8.24
CA CYS A 779 27.73 12.91 6.98
C CYS A 779 28.13 11.45 7.21
N ILE A 780 27.44 10.51 6.56
CA ILE A 780 27.67 9.07 6.62
C ILE A 780 27.70 8.52 5.18
N ASP A 781 28.58 7.53 4.94
CA ASP A 781 28.76 6.94 3.62
C ASP A 781 29.37 5.53 3.69
N ASP A 782 29.38 4.81 2.55
CA ASP A 782 30.02 3.50 2.37
C ASP A 782 29.67 2.48 3.47
N ILE A 783 28.37 2.38 3.82
CA ILE A 783 27.90 1.43 4.84
C ILE A 783 27.89 0.02 4.26
N VAL A 784 28.70 -0.89 4.80
CA VAL A 784 28.81 -2.27 4.35
C VAL A 784 28.72 -3.20 5.54
N LEU A 785 27.78 -4.15 5.51
CA LEU A 785 27.68 -5.25 6.45
C LEU A 785 27.99 -6.56 5.73
N GLU A 786 28.98 -7.27 6.19
CA GLU A 786 29.44 -8.54 5.61
C GLU A 786 29.36 -9.66 6.63
N LYS A 787 28.99 -10.86 6.17
CA LYS A 787 29.23 -12.08 6.94
C LYS A 787 30.71 -12.43 6.85
N ILE A 788 31.27 -12.77 7.99
CA ILE A 788 32.66 -13.23 8.08
C ILE A 788 32.71 -14.62 8.77
N ASP A 789 33.76 -15.37 8.50
CA ASP A 789 33.97 -16.72 9.04
C ASP A 789 34.30 -16.67 10.56
#